data_5a3ad2d4104161c1f86bf8633e424872
#
_entry.id   5a3ad2d4104161c1f86bf8633e424872
#
_cell.length_a   1.000
_cell.length_b   1.000
_cell.length_c   1.000
_cell.angle_alpha   90.00
_cell.angle_beta   90.00
_cell.angle_gamma   90.00
#
_symmetry.space_group_name_H-M   'P 1'
#
loop_
_entity.id
_entity.type
_entity.pdbx_description
1 polymer ?
#
loop_
_entity_poly.entity_id
_entity_poly.type
_entity_poly.pdbx_seq_one_letter_code
_entity_poly.pdbx_strand_id
1 'polypeptide(L)'
;MKISNTTIFGNLLSDCNLCMPTHSKLNASSILRLNELKNLLLQAIAQPTDMFALASLKDGLEDMFWWEDVAKLLKALHYGLQRPQCEAEGDHIGVIRDWYQILSFLGKIKRTHTHEQEKQYITKFLSNEESCKNWTITRRNTVNRLAIRVLRHATRNLDLSAEAAKPHLRHGPGAVLGYETGSDKNVFVDPPQDLALSYPIDTFFANVFWTADYARCFGYDRSSRHVKCRLALVPKDIKGPRGVFVSPKEVMLVQKAQDTLLKLNVQRSWMKHCWDPNSQVPSQKMALEGSTGGYATLDLSDASDRIPLSLVSKLFHRKDYLNLARSRPSFCTLPDGTCRKMRMFSPMGDGKTFAVLTYIAASITIAAMLEKDGVDLSLVGTCKLTDCGCSRDASCRKAGYCYEHSLSAVLAKYAKRIRVFGDDIIVPSEYYENVCDALETHNLKVNKSKSFSTGWFREACGMDAYFGTCITPLKLRVDLDRLGQNDDEFVKLVALHNYAVMFYPRLKRTIAYVRSVIEDRYPLTAYAEKGDTAFPTRLWVTKDEVEMWARKSILSVAENKIRCRFNDALQRVEVLTYACTNVDESLLHSLDPWWDLNYWLLTHPNDESKPLPVTGKGLAQVCTAFTSCTDNQIDWEPLNIGFKSIIFDYQKFWDRPRVRRGSKIAEKRYLSLLPRSARRALERRKERVPLSWQTLTG
;
A
#
# COMPACT_ATOMS: atom_id res chain seq x y z
N MET A 1 22.18 -0.44 27.10
CA MET A 1 20.86 -1.10 27.29
C MET A 1 20.78 -2.31 26.36
N LYS A 2 20.14 -3.44 26.75
CA LYS A 2 20.02 -4.60 25.86
C LYS A 2 18.90 -4.33 24.86
N ILE A 3 19.26 -4.13 23.59
CA ILE A 3 18.31 -3.90 22.52
C ILE A 3 17.84 -5.26 21.99
N SER A 4 16.57 -5.60 22.17
CA SER A 4 16.00 -6.87 21.69
C SER A 4 14.49 -6.83 21.55
N ASN A 5 13.95 -7.73 20.73
CA ASN A 5 12.49 -7.94 20.61
C ASN A 5 11.88 -8.36 21.96
N THR A 6 12.60 -9.14 22.77
CA THR A 6 12.14 -9.54 24.10
C THR A 6 11.99 -8.33 25.04
N THR A 7 12.93 -7.38 25.01
CA THR A 7 12.88 -6.20 25.88
C THR A 7 11.71 -5.27 25.52
N ILE A 8 11.49 -4.99 24.22
CA ILE A 8 10.36 -4.13 23.79
C ILE A 8 9.02 -4.80 24.09
N PHE A 9 8.95 -6.12 23.97
CA PHE A 9 7.74 -6.88 24.28
C PHE A 9 7.44 -6.87 25.79
N GLY A 10 8.48 -6.96 26.65
CA GLY A 10 8.34 -6.81 28.09
C GLY A 10 7.82 -5.42 28.50
N ASN A 11 8.29 -4.35 27.85
CA ASN A 11 7.75 -3.01 28.06
C ASN A 11 6.28 -2.90 27.65
N LEU A 12 5.90 -3.53 26.52
CA LEU A 12 4.54 -3.57 26.05
C LEU A 12 3.62 -4.33 27.03
N LEU A 13 4.07 -5.49 27.53
CA LEU A 13 3.36 -6.24 28.57
C LEU A 13 3.09 -5.37 29.80
N SER A 14 4.12 -4.66 30.26
CA SER A 14 3.99 -3.74 31.40
C SER A 14 3.02 -2.58 31.13
N ASP A 15 3.00 -2.04 29.90
CA ASP A 15 2.06 -0.98 29.52
C ASP A 15 0.61 -1.47 29.47
N CYS A 16 0.41 -2.77 29.20
CA CYS A 16 -0.90 -3.42 29.18
C CYS A 16 -1.27 -4.10 30.50
N ASN A 17 -0.44 -3.94 31.57
CA ASN A 17 -0.62 -4.60 32.87
C ASN A 17 -0.74 -6.12 32.78
N LEU A 18 0.05 -6.75 31.91
CA LEU A 18 0.09 -8.20 31.72
C LEU A 18 1.47 -8.75 32.05
N CYS A 19 1.52 -9.98 32.51
CA CYS A 19 2.77 -10.64 32.90
C CYS A 19 2.97 -11.95 32.12
N MET A 20 4.21 -12.20 31.73
CA MET A 20 4.67 -13.50 31.24
C MET A 20 5.69 -14.10 32.22
N PRO A 21 5.76 -15.42 32.35
CA PRO A 21 6.83 -16.07 33.08
C PRO A 21 8.21 -15.61 32.60
N THR A 22 9.08 -15.27 33.50
CA THR A 22 10.35 -14.53 33.26
C THR A 22 11.41 -15.26 32.42
N HIS A 23 11.16 -16.49 31.97
CA HIS A 23 12.18 -17.36 31.35
C HIS A 23 12.04 -17.61 29.86
N SER A 24 10.99 -17.11 29.18
CA SER A 24 10.81 -17.35 27.76
C SER A 24 11.48 -16.26 26.90
N LYS A 25 12.66 -16.56 26.36
CA LYS A 25 13.21 -15.75 25.26
C LYS A 25 12.27 -15.85 24.06
N LEU A 26 11.79 -14.72 23.55
CA LEU A 26 11.01 -14.67 22.34
C LEU A 26 11.84 -15.15 21.15
N ASN A 27 11.48 -16.28 20.60
CA ASN A 27 12.05 -16.84 19.38
C ASN A 27 11.00 -16.85 18.26
N ALA A 28 11.36 -17.36 17.10
CA ALA A 28 10.45 -17.43 15.96
C ALA A 28 9.20 -18.29 16.26
N SER A 29 9.37 -19.39 16.99
CA SER A 29 8.26 -20.26 17.39
C SER A 29 7.29 -19.53 18.34
N SER A 30 7.80 -18.80 19.33
CA SER A 30 6.98 -18.00 20.23
C SER A 30 6.16 -16.94 19.48
N ILE A 31 6.76 -16.28 18.48
CA ILE A 31 6.06 -15.26 17.67
C ILE A 31 4.98 -15.92 16.81
N LEU A 32 5.23 -17.09 16.26
CA LEU A 32 4.22 -17.86 15.51
C LEU A 32 3.06 -18.27 16.43
N ARG A 33 3.37 -18.73 17.65
CA ARG A 33 2.36 -19.08 18.66
C ARG A 33 1.50 -17.90 19.06
N LEU A 34 2.08 -16.71 19.28
CA LEU A 34 1.31 -15.47 19.52
C LEU A 34 0.37 -15.14 18.36
N ASN A 35 0.78 -15.37 17.11
CA ASN A 35 -0.10 -15.18 15.95
C ASN A 35 -1.24 -16.20 15.89
N GLU A 36 -1.02 -17.44 16.31
CA GLU A 36 -2.09 -18.46 16.43
C GLU A 36 -3.09 -18.05 17.49
N LEU A 37 -2.62 -17.69 18.68
CA LEU A 37 -3.45 -17.20 19.79
C LEU A 37 -4.26 -15.95 19.41
N LYS A 38 -3.66 -15.04 18.61
CA LYS A 38 -4.39 -13.91 18.02
C LYS A 38 -5.59 -14.38 17.18
N ASN A 39 -5.38 -15.38 16.33
CA ASN A 39 -6.47 -15.87 15.47
C ASN A 39 -7.57 -16.55 16.32
N LEU A 40 -7.20 -17.31 17.35
CA LEU A 40 -8.16 -17.89 18.30
C LEU A 40 -8.93 -16.79 19.07
N LEU A 41 -8.24 -15.73 19.50
CA LEU A 41 -8.90 -14.57 20.12
C LEU A 41 -9.93 -13.94 19.17
N LEU A 42 -9.58 -13.74 17.90
CA LEU A 42 -10.50 -13.18 16.92
C LEU A 42 -11.70 -14.10 16.67
N GLN A 43 -11.52 -15.42 16.63
CA GLN A 43 -12.61 -16.39 16.56
C GLN A 43 -13.52 -16.29 17.79
N ALA A 44 -12.94 -16.28 18.99
CA ALA A 44 -13.70 -16.15 20.24
C ALA A 44 -14.50 -14.83 20.31
N ILE A 45 -13.96 -13.74 19.77
CA ILE A 45 -14.67 -12.44 19.69
C ILE A 45 -15.78 -12.46 18.64
N ALA A 46 -15.54 -13.12 17.50
CA ALA A 46 -16.49 -13.17 16.40
C ALA A 46 -17.60 -14.18 16.62
N GLN A 47 -17.29 -15.30 17.28
CA GLN A 47 -18.21 -16.38 17.59
C GLN A 47 -18.08 -16.74 19.09
N PRO A 48 -18.59 -15.90 19.96
CA PRO A 48 -18.39 -16.07 21.40
C PRO A 48 -19.07 -17.33 21.99
N THR A 49 -19.95 -17.97 21.25
CA THR A 49 -20.57 -19.26 21.60
C THR A 49 -19.72 -20.46 21.16
N ASP A 50 -18.63 -20.26 20.44
CA ASP A 50 -17.71 -21.33 20.05
C ASP A 50 -16.84 -21.76 21.26
N MET A 51 -17.37 -22.73 22.01
CA MET A 51 -16.71 -23.28 23.19
C MET A 51 -15.35 -23.93 22.86
N PHE A 52 -15.19 -24.45 21.64
CA PHE A 52 -13.92 -25.04 21.23
C PHE A 52 -12.85 -23.96 21.01
N ALA A 53 -13.19 -22.85 20.35
CA ALA A 53 -12.30 -21.71 20.17
C ALA A 53 -11.90 -21.09 21.52
N LEU A 54 -12.86 -20.95 22.44
CA LEU A 54 -12.60 -20.44 23.79
C LEU A 54 -11.69 -21.37 24.60
N ALA A 55 -11.91 -22.68 24.57
CA ALA A 55 -11.07 -23.66 25.27
C ALA A 55 -9.65 -23.67 24.70
N SER A 56 -9.50 -23.72 23.36
CA SER A 56 -8.19 -23.69 22.70
C SER A 56 -7.43 -22.38 22.96
N LEU A 57 -8.14 -21.24 23.04
CA LEU A 57 -7.56 -19.95 23.40
C LEU A 57 -7.07 -19.97 24.85
N LYS A 58 -7.91 -20.45 25.78
CA LYS A 58 -7.56 -20.58 27.20
C LYS A 58 -6.30 -21.40 27.38
N ASP A 59 -6.31 -22.65 26.92
CA ASP A 59 -5.19 -23.58 27.06
C ASP A 59 -3.89 -23.00 26.46
N GLY A 60 -3.97 -22.43 25.27
CA GLY A 60 -2.82 -21.83 24.61
C GLY A 60 -2.30 -20.56 25.29
N LEU A 61 -3.13 -19.80 25.99
CA LEU A 61 -2.72 -18.64 26.76
C LEU A 61 -2.12 -19.02 28.11
N GLU A 62 -2.65 -20.03 28.77
CA GLU A 62 -2.12 -20.55 30.04
C GLU A 62 -0.68 -21.07 29.90
N ASP A 63 -0.32 -21.59 28.74
CA ASP A 63 1.06 -21.98 28.42
C ASP A 63 2.05 -20.81 28.43
N MET A 64 1.60 -19.59 28.23
CA MET A 64 2.45 -18.42 28.00
C MET A 64 2.26 -17.29 29.03
N PHE A 65 1.11 -17.19 29.66
CA PHE A 65 0.72 -16.06 30.51
C PHE A 65 0.23 -16.55 31.88
N TRP A 66 0.23 -15.64 32.85
CA TRP A 66 -0.32 -15.94 34.17
C TRP A 66 -1.83 -16.14 34.10
N TRP A 67 -2.33 -17.14 34.84
CA TRP A 67 -3.74 -17.48 34.88
C TRP A 67 -4.67 -16.30 35.23
N GLU A 68 -4.24 -15.46 36.17
CA GLU A 68 -5.03 -14.28 36.58
C GLU A 68 -5.31 -13.33 35.42
N ASP A 69 -4.34 -13.14 34.51
CA ASP A 69 -4.49 -12.30 33.34
C ASP A 69 -5.37 -12.99 32.29
N VAL A 70 -5.22 -14.30 32.10
CA VAL A 70 -6.06 -15.09 31.21
C VAL A 70 -7.52 -15.09 31.72
N ALA A 71 -7.74 -15.24 33.02
CA ALA A 71 -9.07 -15.18 33.63
C ALA A 71 -9.77 -13.83 33.41
N LYS A 72 -9.03 -12.71 33.48
CA LYS A 72 -9.57 -11.38 33.15
C LYS A 72 -10.03 -11.31 31.70
N LEU A 73 -9.26 -11.86 30.75
CA LEU A 73 -9.66 -11.90 29.35
C LEU A 73 -10.93 -12.75 29.14
N LEU A 74 -10.96 -13.96 29.70
CA LEU A 74 -12.13 -14.85 29.58
C LEU A 74 -13.39 -14.19 30.17
N LYS A 75 -13.25 -13.49 31.31
CA LYS A 75 -14.34 -12.68 31.88
C LYS A 75 -14.78 -11.57 30.92
N ALA A 76 -13.82 -10.83 30.32
CA ALA A 76 -14.14 -9.77 29.35
C ALA A 76 -14.86 -10.31 28.11
N LEU A 77 -14.44 -11.49 27.59
CA LEU A 77 -15.11 -12.16 26.47
C LEU A 77 -16.53 -12.57 26.84
N HIS A 78 -16.74 -13.09 28.05
CA HIS A 78 -18.05 -13.46 28.53
C HIS A 78 -19.00 -12.25 28.70
N TYR A 79 -18.50 -11.11 29.18
CA TYR A 79 -19.29 -9.87 29.25
C TYR A 79 -19.66 -9.34 27.85
N GLY A 80 -18.76 -9.40 26.89
CA GLY A 80 -19.05 -9.05 25.50
C GLY A 80 -20.18 -9.86 24.88
N LEU A 81 -20.48 -11.04 25.44
CA LEU A 81 -21.62 -11.89 25.06
C LEU A 81 -22.97 -11.41 25.60
N GLN A 82 -23.01 -11.01 26.88
CA GLN A 82 -24.27 -10.88 27.60
C GLN A 82 -24.95 -9.53 27.44
N ARG A 83 -24.21 -8.41 27.48
CA ARG A 83 -24.79 -7.05 27.34
C ARG A 83 -23.70 -6.02 26.96
N PRO A 84 -23.56 -5.66 25.68
CA PRO A 84 -22.62 -4.63 25.29
C PRO A 84 -22.93 -3.22 25.82
N GLN A 85 -24.12 -2.98 26.36
CA GLN A 85 -24.62 -1.66 26.75
C GLN A 85 -24.49 -1.33 28.25
N CYS A 86 -24.01 -2.24 29.09
CA CYS A 86 -23.83 -1.96 30.51
C CYS A 86 -22.44 -1.36 30.76
N GLU A 87 -22.35 -0.05 30.83
CA GLU A 87 -21.15 0.72 31.18
C GLU A 87 -20.64 0.48 32.63
N ALA A 88 -21.35 -0.27 33.44
CA ALA A 88 -21.18 -0.26 34.89
C ALA A 88 -20.15 -1.26 35.47
N GLU A 89 -19.62 -2.23 34.71
CA GLU A 89 -18.76 -3.27 35.31
C GLU A 89 -17.51 -3.57 34.46
N GLY A 90 -16.56 -2.65 34.48
CA GLY A 90 -15.20 -2.89 34.00
C GLY A 90 -14.96 -2.66 32.51
N ASP A 91 -13.80 -2.12 32.17
CA ASP A 91 -13.38 -1.82 30.80
C ASP A 91 -13.05 -3.12 30.00
N HIS A 92 -14.09 -3.89 29.64
CA HIS A 92 -13.92 -5.12 28.84
C HIS A 92 -13.33 -4.84 27.46
N ILE A 93 -13.65 -3.68 26.86
CA ILE A 93 -13.08 -3.25 25.58
C ILE A 93 -11.58 -3.01 25.74
N GLY A 94 -11.17 -2.37 26.83
CA GLY A 94 -9.77 -2.14 27.15
C GLY A 94 -8.98 -3.44 27.32
N VAL A 95 -9.54 -4.40 28.04
CA VAL A 95 -8.90 -5.73 28.21
C VAL A 95 -8.73 -6.44 26.86
N ILE A 96 -9.77 -6.50 26.03
CA ILE A 96 -9.68 -7.12 24.71
C ILE A 96 -8.69 -6.39 23.81
N ARG A 97 -8.70 -5.06 23.80
CA ARG A 97 -7.73 -4.23 23.06
C ARG A 97 -6.30 -4.52 23.49
N ASP A 98 -6.04 -4.65 24.77
CA ASP A 98 -4.68 -4.86 25.29
C ASP A 98 -4.15 -6.26 24.97
N TRP A 99 -4.98 -7.28 25.09
CA TRP A 99 -4.65 -8.62 24.63
C TRP A 99 -4.42 -8.68 23.11
N TYR A 100 -5.31 -8.04 22.34
CA TYR A 100 -5.16 -7.98 20.89
C TYR A 100 -3.88 -7.24 20.47
N GLN A 101 -3.52 -6.16 21.21
CA GLN A 101 -2.27 -5.43 21.04
C GLN A 101 -1.05 -6.34 21.24
N ILE A 102 -1.01 -7.09 22.34
CA ILE A 102 0.09 -7.98 22.67
C ILE A 102 0.25 -9.10 21.65
N LEU A 103 -0.83 -9.81 21.35
CA LEU A 103 -0.81 -10.93 20.41
C LEU A 103 -0.50 -10.52 18.97
N SER A 104 -0.70 -9.24 18.62
CA SER A 104 -0.47 -8.71 17.26
C SER A 104 0.88 -8.03 17.07
N PHE A 105 1.55 -7.59 18.14
CA PHE A 105 2.66 -6.64 18.08
C PHE A 105 3.82 -7.13 17.22
N LEU A 106 4.26 -8.38 17.41
CA LEU A 106 5.42 -8.95 16.73
C LEU A 106 5.08 -9.57 15.35
N GLY A 107 3.81 -9.65 14.99
CA GLY A 107 3.34 -10.39 13.81
C GLY A 107 3.76 -9.81 12.46
N LYS A 108 4.39 -8.63 12.42
CA LYS A 108 4.83 -7.96 11.18
C LYS A 108 6.35 -7.80 11.07
N ILE A 109 7.10 -8.41 11.98
CA ILE A 109 8.55 -8.47 11.86
C ILE A 109 8.91 -9.18 10.55
N LYS A 110 9.70 -8.53 9.72
CA LYS A 110 10.18 -9.09 8.46
C LYS A 110 11.45 -9.89 8.71
N ARG A 111 11.45 -11.15 8.30
CA ARG A 111 12.63 -12.01 8.29
C ARG A 111 12.83 -12.59 6.89
N THR A 112 14.06 -12.98 6.59
CA THR A 112 14.35 -13.82 5.41
C THR A 112 13.57 -15.12 5.53
N HIS A 113 12.90 -15.51 4.47
CA HIS A 113 12.12 -16.74 4.41
C HIS A 113 13.05 -17.96 4.19
N THR A 114 12.57 -19.11 4.62
CA THR A 114 13.27 -20.38 4.43
C THR A 114 12.92 -20.99 3.07
N HIS A 115 13.75 -21.88 2.56
CA HIS A 115 13.48 -22.61 1.32
C HIS A 115 12.16 -23.40 1.38
N GLU A 116 11.81 -23.93 2.54
CA GLU A 116 10.52 -24.62 2.74
C GLU A 116 9.32 -23.66 2.60
N GLN A 117 9.42 -22.45 3.16
CA GLN A 117 8.38 -21.42 2.98
C GLN A 117 8.25 -20.97 1.52
N GLU A 118 9.36 -20.90 0.78
CA GLU A 118 9.33 -20.64 -0.67
C GLU A 118 8.59 -21.74 -1.44
N LYS A 119 8.93 -23.00 -1.15
CA LYS A 119 8.29 -24.16 -1.75
C LYS A 119 6.80 -24.21 -1.47
N GLN A 120 6.39 -23.93 -0.22
CA GLN A 120 4.99 -23.85 0.16
C GLN A 120 4.26 -22.74 -0.60
N TYR A 121 4.88 -21.57 -0.77
CA TYR A 121 4.31 -20.48 -1.57
C TYR A 121 4.13 -20.90 -3.04
N ILE A 122 5.15 -21.49 -3.66
CA ILE A 122 5.09 -21.94 -5.06
C ILE A 122 4.00 -23.01 -5.24
N THR A 123 3.89 -23.99 -4.33
CA THR A 123 2.84 -25.00 -4.34
C THR A 123 1.45 -24.38 -4.28
N LYS A 124 1.26 -23.41 -3.40
CA LYS A 124 0.01 -22.66 -3.26
C LYS A 124 -0.32 -21.87 -4.54
N PHE A 125 0.66 -21.20 -5.12
CA PHE A 125 0.51 -20.47 -6.39
C PHE A 125 0.05 -21.41 -7.53
N LEU A 126 0.69 -22.57 -7.67
CA LEU A 126 0.33 -23.58 -8.68
C LEU A 126 -1.09 -24.12 -8.46
N SER A 127 -1.51 -24.32 -7.22
CA SER A 127 -2.90 -24.70 -6.87
C SER A 127 -3.92 -23.63 -7.29
N ASN A 128 -3.61 -22.35 -7.10
CA ASN A 128 -4.46 -21.24 -7.55
C ASN A 128 -4.54 -21.18 -9.08
N GLU A 129 -3.44 -21.42 -9.80
CA GLU A 129 -3.42 -21.52 -11.26
C GLU A 129 -4.30 -22.65 -11.78
N GLU A 130 -4.24 -23.82 -11.16
CA GLU A 130 -5.09 -24.97 -11.53
C GLU A 130 -6.57 -24.68 -11.25
N SER A 131 -6.89 -24.02 -10.13
CA SER A 131 -8.23 -23.53 -9.83
C SER A 131 -8.75 -22.58 -10.92
N CYS A 132 -7.93 -21.64 -11.38
CA CYS A 132 -8.29 -20.71 -12.45
C CYS A 132 -8.47 -21.40 -13.81
N LYS A 133 -7.67 -22.44 -14.08
CA LYS A 133 -7.76 -23.25 -15.31
C LYS A 133 -9.07 -24.04 -15.38
N ASN A 134 -9.45 -24.65 -14.27
CA ASN A 134 -10.59 -25.55 -14.19
C ASN A 134 -11.93 -24.81 -13.99
N TRP A 135 -11.87 -23.52 -13.66
CA TRP A 135 -13.07 -22.75 -13.43
C TRP A 135 -13.83 -22.46 -14.74
N THR A 136 -15.13 -22.73 -14.71
CA THR A 136 -16.03 -22.47 -15.84
C THR A 136 -17.29 -21.76 -15.35
N ILE A 137 -17.74 -20.79 -16.13
CA ILE A 137 -18.97 -20.07 -15.81
C ILE A 137 -20.21 -20.84 -16.28
N THR A 138 -21.12 -21.10 -15.37
CA THR A 138 -22.40 -21.71 -15.69
C THR A 138 -23.40 -20.63 -16.09
N ARG A 139 -23.80 -20.59 -17.37
CA ARG A 139 -24.75 -19.57 -17.89
C ARG A 139 -26.13 -19.62 -17.24
N ARG A 140 -26.53 -20.73 -16.62
CA ARG A 140 -27.82 -20.90 -15.95
C ARG A 140 -27.90 -20.22 -14.57
N ASN A 141 -26.77 -19.83 -13.99
CA ASN A 141 -26.74 -19.17 -12.68
C ASN A 141 -27.19 -17.71 -12.82
N THR A 142 -28.19 -17.31 -12.02
CA THR A 142 -28.76 -15.97 -12.02
C THR A 142 -27.74 -14.91 -11.60
N VAL A 143 -26.93 -15.17 -10.54
CA VAL A 143 -25.86 -14.27 -10.09
C VAL A 143 -24.89 -13.96 -11.23
N ASN A 144 -24.49 -14.97 -12.02
CA ASN A 144 -23.61 -14.78 -13.16
C ASN A 144 -24.17 -13.78 -14.19
N ARG A 145 -25.47 -13.91 -14.52
CA ARG A 145 -26.15 -12.99 -15.44
C ARG A 145 -26.23 -11.59 -14.89
N LEU A 146 -26.55 -11.47 -13.61
CA LEU A 146 -26.61 -10.19 -12.91
C LEU A 146 -25.22 -9.54 -12.83
N ALA A 147 -24.20 -10.29 -12.42
CA ALA A 147 -22.81 -9.77 -12.32
C ALA A 147 -22.29 -9.22 -13.65
N ILE A 148 -22.55 -9.95 -14.77
CA ILE A 148 -22.21 -9.47 -16.12
C ILE A 148 -22.92 -8.15 -16.42
N ARG A 149 -24.21 -8.03 -16.13
CA ARG A 149 -24.99 -6.81 -16.42
C ARG A 149 -24.53 -5.65 -15.54
N VAL A 150 -24.30 -5.89 -14.25
CA VAL A 150 -23.84 -4.90 -13.27
C VAL A 150 -22.47 -4.36 -13.67
N LEU A 151 -21.48 -5.23 -13.98
CA LEU A 151 -20.14 -4.80 -14.36
C LEU A 151 -20.14 -4.06 -15.69
N ARG A 152 -20.82 -4.58 -16.69
CA ARG A 152 -20.89 -3.91 -18.00
C ARG A 152 -21.56 -2.54 -17.92
N HIS A 153 -22.51 -2.36 -17.01
CA HIS A 153 -23.08 -1.04 -16.77
C HIS A 153 -22.05 -0.11 -16.09
N ALA A 154 -21.21 -0.61 -15.16
CA ALA A 154 -20.15 0.18 -14.55
C ALA A 154 -19.08 0.62 -15.56
N THR A 155 -18.78 -0.23 -16.55
CA THR A 155 -17.74 -0.02 -17.57
C THR A 155 -18.25 0.51 -18.90
N ARG A 156 -19.53 0.90 -19.02
CA ARG A 156 -20.12 1.34 -20.29
C ARG A 156 -19.41 2.54 -20.94
N ASN A 157 -18.85 3.43 -20.10
CA ASN A 157 -18.12 4.62 -20.53
C ASN A 157 -16.59 4.45 -20.40
N LEU A 158 -16.12 3.22 -20.13
CA LEU A 158 -14.71 2.92 -20.04
C LEU A 158 -14.08 2.90 -21.43
N ASP A 159 -12.98 3.58 -21.58
CA ASP A 159 -12.14 3.51 -22.78
C ASP A 159 -10.70 3.18 -22.38
N LEU A 160 -10.23 2.01 -22.83
CA LEU A 160 -8.88 1.52 -22.62
C LEU A 160 -8.07 1.50 -23.92
N SER A 161 -8.43 2.34 -24.90
CA SER A 161 -7.69 2.48 -26.16
C SER A 161 -6.31 3.10 -25.94
N ALA A 162 -5.44 3.00 -26.94
CA ALA A 162 -4.12 3.62 -26.90
C ALA A 162 -4.22 5.15 -26.76
N GLU A 163 -5.16 5.78 -27.47
CA GLU A 163 -5.39 7.23 -27.42
C GLU A 163 -5.81 7.68 -26.00
N ALA A 164 -6.74 6.95 -25.37
CA ALA A 164 -7.18 7.25 -24.02
C ALA A 164 -6.07 7.01 -22.98
N ALA A 165 -5.22 6.01 -23.21
CA ALA A 165 -4.14 5.67 -22.30
C ALA A 165 -2.92 6.60 -22.37
N LYS A 166 -2.67 7.18 -23.56
CA LYS A 166 -1.48 8.01 -23.84
C LYS A 166 -1.23 9.14 -22.83
N PRO A 167 -2.23 9.94 -22.40
CA PRO A 167 -2.02 11.01 -21.41
C PRO A 167 -1.67 10.50 -20.00
N HIS A 168 -1.84 9.21 -19.73
CA HIS A 168 -1.67 8.59 -18.42
C HIS A 168 -0.45 7.68 -18.31
N LEU A 169 0.44 7.75 -19.32
CA LEU A 169 1.68 6.98 -19.34
C LEU A 169 2.62 7.41 -18.23
N ARG A 170 2.90 6.52 -17.29
CA ARG A 170 3.88 6.74 -16.21
C ARG A 170 4.30 5.43 -15.61
N HIS A 171 5.56 5.35 -15.21
CA HIS A 171 6.04 4.24 -14.40
C HIS A 171 5.73 4.48 -12.91
N GLY A 172 5.49 3.38 -12.20
CA GLY A 172 5.49 3.39 -10.74
C GLY A 172 6.91 3.17 -10.18
N PRO A 173 7.08 3.28 -8.84
CA PRO A 173 8.38 3.06 -8.18
C PRO A 173 8.83 1.58 -8.18
N GLY A 174 7.93 0.65 -8.57
CA GLY A 174 8.21 -0.79 -8.56
C GLY A 174 9.26 -1.22 -9.58
N ALA A 175 9.96 -2.34 -9.30
CA ALA A 175 10.90 -2.95 -10.24
C ALA A 175 10.20 -3.43 -11.52
N VAL A 176 10.92 -3.43 -12.62
CA VAL A 176 10.51 -3.98 -13.90
C VAL A 176 11.48 -5.06 -14.34
N LEU A 177 11.05 -5.96 -15.22
CA LEU A 177 11.88 -7.06 -15.69
C LEU A 177 13.06 -6.55 -16.50
N GLY A 178 14.27 -6.98 -16.15
CA GLY A 178 15.51 -6.67 -16.85
C GLY A 178 16.17 -5.34 -16.48
N TYR A 179 15.52 -4.51 -15.66
CA TYR A 179 16.05 -3.21 -15.25
C TYR A 179 15.71 -2.91 -13.79
N GLU A 180 16.67 -2.40 -13.06
CA GLU A 180 16.53 -2.12 -11.62
C GLU A 180 16.46 -0.63 -11.31
N THR A 181 16.85 0.25 -12.23
CA THR A 181 16.96 1.68 -12.01
C THR A 181 15.86 2.51 -12.68
N GLY A 182 15.63 3.72 -12.15
CA GLY A 182 14.47 4.54 -12.48
C GLY A 182 14.37 4.98 -13.93
N SER A 183 15.46 5.53 -14.49
CA SER A 183 15.50 6.10 -15.84
C SER A 183 15.45 5.05 -16.93
N ASP A 184 16.09 3.90 -16.71
CA ASP A 184 16.14 2.79 -17.68
C ASP A 184 14.76 2.22 -18.01
N LYS A 185 13.76 2.47 -17.15
CA LYS A 185 12.38 2.06 -17.39
C LYS A 185 11.75 2.70 -18.63
N ASN A 186 12.29 3.84 -19.07
CA ASN A 186 11.76 4.59 -20.22
C ASN A 186 12.49 4.28 -21.53
N VAL A 187 13.50 3.41 -21.47
CA VAL A 187 14.19 2.91 -22.67
C VAL A 187 13.42 1.70 -23.19
N PHE A 188 12.54 1.89 -24.14
CA PHE A 188 11.74 0.81 -24.74
C PHE A 188 12.51 0.16 -25.88
N VAL A 189 12.78 -1.13 -25.75
CA VAL A 189 13.59 -1.87 -26.74
C VAL A 189 12.76 -2.85 -27.55
N ASP A 190 11.87 -3.59 -26.89
CA ASP A 190 11.12 -4.66 -27.57
C ASP A 190 9.76 -4.92 -26.87
N PRO A 191 8.72 -4.11 -27.14
CA PRO A 191 7.40 -4.38 -26.62
C PRO A 191 6.84 -5.68 -27.20
N PRO A 192 6.26 -6.57 -26.34
CA PRO A 192 5.68 -7.84 -26.78
C PRO A 192 4.65 -7.64 -27.89
N GLN A 193 4.65 -8.53 -28.90
CA GLN A 193 3.74 -8.42 -30.04
C GLN A 193 2.27 -8.39 -29.62
N ASP A 194 1.88 -9.20 -28.61
CA ASP A 194 0.51 -9.20 -28.11
C ASP A 194 0.11 -7.83 -27.56
N LEU A 195 1.03 -7.11 -26.92
CA LEU A 195 0.80 -5.75 -26.41
C LEU A 195 0.65 -4.76 -27.57
N ALA A 196 1.52 -4.86 -28.57
CA ALA A 196 1.55 -3.98 -29.74
C ALA A 196 0.26 -4.03 -30.57
N LEU A 197 -0.51 -5.11 -30.51
CA LEU A 197 -1.82 -5.22 -31.17
C LEU A 197 -2.89 -4.24 -30.61
N SER A 198 -2.74 -3.78 -29.37
CA SER A 198 -3.65 -2.77 -28.79
C SER A 198 -2.96 -1.42 -28.58
N TYR A 199 -1.65 -1.43 -28.43
CA TYR A 199 -0.83 -0.28 -28.13
C TYR A 199 0.33 -0.23 -29.14
N PRO A 200 0.10 0.33 -30.35
CA PRO A 200 1.08 0.36 -31.43
C PRO A 200 2.39 1.02 -31.01
N ILE A 201 3.50 0.42 -31.40
CA ILE A 201 4.85 0.81 -30.96
C ILE A 201 5.16 2.25 -31.36
N ASP A 202 4.94 2.56 -32.61
CA ASP A 202 5.19 3.85 -33.25
C ASP A 202 4.36 5.00 -32.66
N THR A 203 3.15 4.70 -32.20
CA THR A 203 2.22 5.71 -31.68
C THR A 203 2.28 5.82 -30.15
N PHE A 204 2.43 4.67 -29.46
CA PHE A 204 2.29 4.60 -28.02
C PHE A 204 3.62 4.68 -27.29
N PHE A 205 4.66 4.03 -27.82
CA PHE A 205 6.00 3.98 -27.22
C PHE A 205 6.97 4.94 -27.91
N ALA A 206 6.60 5.54 -29.05
CA ALA A 206 7.38 6.60 -29.68
C ALA A 206 7.36 7.85 -28.77
N ASN A 207 8.44 8.09 -28.10
CA ASN A 207 8.68 9.38 -27.43
C ASN A 207 9.45 10.31 -28.36
N VAL A 208 9.63 11.57 -27.95
CA VAL A 208 10.33 12.63 -28.71
C VAL A 208 11.76 12.24 -29.16
N PHE A 209 12.32 11.15 -28.61
CA PHE A 209 13.67 10.67 -28.84
C PHE A 209 13.73 9.41 -29.70
N TRP A 210 12.58 8.88 -30.10
CA TRP A 210 12.50 7.76 -30.99
C TRP A 210 12.65 8.22 -32.44
N THR A 211 13.88 8.31 -32.89
CA THR A 211 14.17 8.47 -34.31
C THR A 211 14.23 7.10 -34.96
N ALA A 212 13.89 7.04 -36.27
CA ALA A 212 13.99 5.81 -37.06
C ALA A 212 15.39 5.19 -37.03
N ASP A 213 16.43 6.03 -36.83
CA ASP A 213 17.83 5.59 -36.73
C ASP A 213 18.13 4.90 -35.39
N TYR A 214 17.48 5.34 -34.31
CA TYR A 214 17.61 4.69 -33.02
C TYR A 214 17.00 3.26 -33.06
N ALA A 215 15.85 3.11 -33.69
CA ALA A 215 15.19 1.82 -33.91
C ALA A 215 16.06 0.84 -34.73
N ARG A 216 16.84 1.35 -35.69
CA ARG A 216 17.79 0.55 -36.50
C ARG A 216 19.03 0.14 -35.73
N CYS A 217 19.58 1.01 -34.88
CA CYS A 217 20.78 0.77 -34.11
C CYS A 217 20.62 -0.30 -33.02
N PHE A 218 19.42 -0.47 -32.47
CA PHE A 218 19.16 -1.42 -31.37
C PHE A 218 18.53 -2.73 -31.80
N GLY A 219 18.45 -3.00 -33.11
CA GLY A 219 18.00 -4.27 -33.69
C GLY A 219 16.71 -4.78 -33.05
N TYR A 220 15.56 -4.49 -33.70
CA TYR A 220 14.30 -5.09 -33.28
C TYR A 220 14.32 -6.61 -33.46
N ASP A 221 14.79 -7.30 -32.47
CA ASP A 221 14.52 -8.73 -32.39
C ASP A 221 13.09 -8.89 -31.83
N ARG A 222 12.12 -9.08 -32.74
CA ARG A 222 10.71 -9.35 -32.42
C ARG A 222 10.53 -10.74 -31.79
N SER A 223 11.47 -11.14 -30.94
CA SER A 223 11.57 -12.51 -30.43
C SER A 223 10.45 -12.89 -29.45
N SER A 224 9.82 -11.95 -28.78
CA SER A 224 8.79 -12.26 -27.78
C SER A 224 7.38 -11.96 -28.28
N ARG A 225 6.64 -13.03 -28.71
CA ARG A 225 5.23 -12.90 -29.03
C ARG A 225 4.38 -12.56 -27.81
N HIS A 226 4.68 -13.14 -26.67
CA HIS A 226 3.85 -13.14 -25.48
C HIS A 226 4.49 -12.32 -24.35
N VAL A 227 3.62 -11.68 -23.54
CA VAL A 227 4.06 -11.04 -22.31
C VAL A 227 4.50 -12.09 -21.29
N LYS A 228 5.76 -12.01 -20.88
CA LYS A 228 6.37 -12.86 -19.84
C LYS A 228 6.64 -12.04 -18.59
N CYS A 229 6.38 -12.58 -17.41
CA CYS A 229 6.78 -11.99 -16.13
C CYS A 229 7.69 -12.95 -15.36
N ARG A 230 8.29 -12.48 -14.28
CA ARG A 230 9.06 -13.29 -13.33
C ARG A 230 8.41 -13.21 -11.96
N LEU A 231 8.27 -14.35 -11.29
CA LEU A 231 7.87 -14.39 -9.88
C LEU A 231 9.08 -14.06 -9.00
N ALA A 232 8.97 -13.00 -8.22
CA ALA A 232 9.91 -12.64 -7.18
C ALA A 232 9.28 -12.88 -5.80
N LEU A 233 10.00 -13.55 -4.91
CA LEU A 233 9.57 -13.79 -3.54
C LEU A 233 10.18 -12.71 -2.63
N VAL A 234 9.33 -11.89 -2.02
CA VAL A 234 9.76 -10.80 -1.14
C VAL A 234 9.35 -11.06 0.30
N PRO A 235 10.18 -10.72 1.30
CA PRO A 235 9.82 -10.88 2.71
C PRO A 235 8.55 -10.09 3.06
N LYS A 236 7.55 -10.77 3.63
CA LYS A 236 6.29 -10.14 4.08
C LYS A 236 6.21 -10.06 5.59
N ASP A 237 6.28 -11.19 6.25
CA ASP A 237 6.26 -11.35 7.70
C ASP A 237 6.90 -12.70 8.07
N ILE A 238 6.83 -13.09 9.34
CA ILE A 238 7.44 -14.32 9.84
C ILE A 238 6.79 -15.61 9.25
N LYS A 239 5.57 -15.51 8.71
CA LYS A 239 4.84 -16.67 8.16
C LYS A 239 5.35 -17.12 6.81
N GLY A 240 5.99 -16.21 6.05
CA GLY A 240 6.56 -16.55 4.75
C GLY A 240 6.63 -15.38 3.77
N PRO A 241 7.10 -15.65 2.55
CA PRO A 241 7.24 -14.64 1.52
C PRO A 241 5.88 -14.22 0.92
N ARG A 242 5.92 -13.10 0.24
CA ARG A 242 4.88 -12.66 -0.70
C ARG A 242 5.44 -12.77 -2.11
N GLY A 243 4.71 -13.43 -3.02
CA GLY A 243 5.05 -13.39 -4.43
C GLY A 243 4.66 -12.06 -5.06
N VAL A 244 5.57 -11.51 -5.82
CA VAL A 244 5.34 -10.31 -6.63
C VAL A 244 5.76 -10.63 -8.06
N PHE A 245 4.89 -10.39 -9.01
CA PHE A 245 5.14 -10.65 -10.41
C PHE A 245 5.71 -9.40 -11.07
N VAL A 246 6.92 -9.54 -11.58
CA VAL A 246 7.65 -8.45 -12.19
C VAL A 246 7.46 -8.54 -13.70
N SER A 247 6.77 -7.57 -14.27
CA SER A 247 6.48 -7.49 -15.70
C SER A 247 7.51 -6.65 -16.45
N PRO A 248 7.64 -6.80 -17.79
CA PRO A 248 8.42 -5.90 -18.62
C PRO A 248 7.98 -4.44 -18.46
N LYS A 249 8.90 -3.51 -18.67
CA LYS A 249 8.66 -2.07 -18.51
C LYS A 249 7.56 -1.54 -19.42
N GLU A 250 7.52 -1.95 -20.67
CA GLU A 250 6.50 -1.56 -21.65
C GLU A 250 5.09 -2.00 -21.19
N VAL A 251 5.00 -3.21 -20.67
CA VAL A 251 3.76 -3.78 -20.12
C VAL A 251 3.32 -3.02 -18.88
N MET A 252 4.24 -2.75 -17.95
CA MET A 252 3.96 -2.02 -16.71
C MET A 252 3.49 -0.59 -16.98
N LEU A 253 4.06 0.08 -17.98
CA LEU A 253 3.66 1.41 -18.41
C LEU A 253 2.18 1.43 -18.84
N VAL A 254 1.78 0.49 -19.70
CA VAL A 254 0.40 0.35 -20.16
C VAL A 254 -0.54 -0.03 -19.01
N GLN A 255 -0.14 -0.97 -18.17
CA GLN A 255 -0.92 -1.38 -17.01
C GLN A 255 -1.21 -0.23 -16.06
N LYS A 256 -0.24 0.67 -15.83
CA LYS A 256 -0.43 1.85 -14.99
C LYS A 256 -1.39 2.87 -15.63
N ALA A 257 -1.33 3.05 -16.94
CA ALA A 257 -2.30 3.87 -17.66
C ALA A 257 -3.72 3.28 -17.57
N GLN A 258 -3.86 1.97 -17.75
CA GLN A 258 -5.15 1.27 -17.60
C GLN A 258 -5.69 1.37 -16.16
N ASP A 259 -4.86 1.22 -15.12
CA ASP A 259 -5.24 1.44 -13.73
C ASP A 259 -5.82 2.85 -13.52
N THR A 260 -5.14 3.85 -14.09
CA THR A 260 -5.61 5.25 -14.01
C THR A 260 -6.96 5.43 -14.68
N LEU A 261 -7.16 4.89 -15.90
CA LEU A 261 -8.43 4.97 -16.63
C LEU A 261 -9.57 4.26 -15.89
N LEU A 262 -9.31 3.08 -15.34
CA LEU A 262 -10.28 2.36 -14.49
C LEU A 262 -10.69 3.20 -13.28
N LYS A 263 -9.74 3.82 -12.59
CA LYS A 263 -10.01 4.70 -11.43
C LYS A 263 -10.76 5.97 -11.81
N LEU A 264 -10.43 6.59 -12.92
CA LEU A 264 -11.17 7.75 -13.44
C LEU A 264 -12.62 7.40 -13.82
N ASN A 265 -12.85 6.19 -14.36
CA ASN A 265 -14.20 5.72 -14.70
C ASN A 265 -15.08 5.50 -13.45
N VAL A 266 -14.51 5.30 -12.26
CA VAL A 266 -15.28 5.17 -11.00
C VAL A 266 -16.22 6.34 -10.82
N GLN A 267 -15.76 7.58 -11.01
CA GLN A 267 -16.55 8.79 -10.81
C GLN A 267 -17.72 8.91 -11.81
N ARG A 268 -17.65 8.23 -12.96
CA ARG A 268 -18.68 8.23 -14.01
C ARG A 268 -19.66 7.06 -13.89
N SER A 269 -19.52 6.24 -12.86
CA SER A 269 -20.29 5.02 -12.66
C SER A 269 -20.90 4.94 -11.26
N TRP A 270 -21.77 3.96 -11.02
CA TRP A 270 -22.31 3.67 -9.69
C TRP A 270 -21.21 3.27 -8.70
N MET A 271 -20.04 2.86 -9.18
CA MET A 271 -18.88 2.47 -8.33
C MET A 271 -18.46 3.56 -7.37
N LYS A 272 -18.62 4.85 -7.70
CA LYS A 272 -18.29 5.99 -6.81
C LYS A 272 -18.98 5.93 -5.44
N HIS A 273 -20.07 5.19 -5.33
CA HIS A 273 -20.81 5.05 -4.08
C HIS A 273 -20.24 3.97 -3.16
N CYS A 274 -19.49 2.99 -3.70
CA CYS A 274 -18.94 1.87 -2.92
C CYS A 274 -17.41 1.81 -2.92
N TRP A 275 -16.74 2.55 -3.78
CA TRP A 275 -15.28 2.58 -3.87
C TRP A 275 -14.74 3.99 -4.07
N ASP A 276 -13.82 4.39 -3.19
CA ASP A 276 -12.96 5.57 -3.38
C ASP A 276 -11.54 5.09 -3.67
N PRO A 277 -11.02 5.23 -4.90
CA PRO A 277 -9.68 4.77 -5.25
C PRO A 277 -8.54 5.44 -4.48
N ASN A 278 -8.80 6.63 -3.93
CA ASN A 278 -7.79 7.47 -3.28
C ASN A 278 -7.84 7.41 -1.75
N SER A 279 -8.90 6.84 -1.17
CA SER A 279 -9.09 6.85 0.28
C SER A 279 -9.71 5.55 0.80
N GLN A 280 -9.11 5.00 1.85
CA GLN A 280 -9.64 3.87 2.62
C GLN A 280 -10.58 4.33 3.76
N VAL A 281 -10.60 5.63 4.07
CA VAL A 281 -11.37 6.19 5.20
C VAL A 281 -12.85 5.83 5.15
N PRO A 282 -13.56 5.89 4.01
CA PRO A 282 -14.97 5.49 3.97
C PRO A 282 -15.21 4.02 4.36
N SER A 283 -14.31 3.11 3.96
CA SER A 283 -14.38 1.69 4.34
C SER A 283 -14.06 1.50 5.83
N GLN A 284 -13.06 2.19 6.35
CA GLN A 284 -12.71 2.17 7.77
C GLN A 284 -13.86 2.66 8.65
N LYS A 285 -14.52 3.76 8.27
CA LYS A 285 -15.70 4.26 8.99
C LYS A 285 -16.84 3.25 9.00
N MET A 286 -17.15 2.65 7.85
CA MET A 286 -18.21 1.62 7.77
C MET A 286 -17.85 0.37 8.57
N ALA A 287 -16.58 -0.04 8.66
CA ALA A 287 -16.15 -1.13 9.52
C ALA A 287 -16.33 -0.79 11.01
N LEU A 288 -16.00 0.45 11.40
CA LEU A 288 -16.20 0.94 12.77
C LEU A 288 -17.69 0.93 13.16
N GLU A 289 -18.55 1.49 12.32
CA GLU A 289 -20.00 1.47 12.49
C GLU A 289 -20.52 0.03 12.51
N GLY A 290 -20.07 -0.83 11.60
CA GLY A 290 -20.44 -2.23 11.50
C GLY A 290 -20.06 -3.07 12.72
N SER A 291 -19.11 -2.61 13.53
CA SER A 291 -18.74 -3.30 14.77
C SER A 291 -19.77 -3.12 15.89
N THR A 292 -20.77 -2.27 15.71
CA THR A 292 -21.97 -2.19 16.58
C THR A 292 -23.18 -2.92 16.01
N GLY A 293 -23.00 -3.63 14.88
CA GLY A 293 -24.03 -4.40 14.19
C GLY A 293 -24.39 -3.84 12.82
N GLY A 294 -25.18 -4.58 12.07
CA GLY A 294 -25.71 -4.19 10.77
C GLY A 294 -24.81 -4.45 9.56
N TYR A 295 -23.49 -4.51 9.70
CA TYR A 295 -22.57 -4.79 8.62
C TYR A 295 -21.63 -5.96 8.94
N ALA A 296 -21.32 -6.73 7.91
CA ALA A 296 -20.30 -7.77 7.91
C ALA A 296 -19.08 -7.32 7.09
N THR A 297 -17.89 -7.79 7.48
CA THR A 297 -16.64 -7.59 6.73
C THR A 297 -16.12 -8.91 6.21
N LEU A 298 -15.64 -8.91 4.95
CA LEU A 298 -15.09 -10.07 4.27
C LEU A 298 -13.69 -9.75 3.77
N ASP A 299 -12.77 -10.70 3.95
CA ASP A 299 -11.42 -10.71 3.37
C ASP A 299 -11.31 -11.86 2.36
N LEU A 300 -10.61 -11.67 1.27
CA LEU A 300 -10.41 -12.70 0.25
C LEU A 300 -9.01 -13.29 0.34
N SER A 301 -8.91 -14.62 0.33
CA SER A 301 -7.63 -15.33 0.29
C SER A 301 -7.05 -15.32 -1.11
N ASP A 302 -5.81 -14.80 -1.28
CA ASP A 302 -5.08 -14.76 -2.54
C ASP A 302 -5.91 -14.16 -3.70
N ALA A 303 -6.68 -13.11 -3.42
CA ALA A 303 -7.72 -12.59 -4.29
C ALA A 303 -7.24 -12.31 -5.72
N SER A 304 -6.08 -11.69 -5.90
CA SER A 304 -5.48 -11.43 -7.22
C SER A 304 -5.15 -12.70 -7.98
N ASP A 305 -4.66 -13.72 -7.27
CA ASP A 305 -4.17 -14.97 -7.85
C ASP A 305 -5.29 -15.96 -8.16
N ARG A 306 -6.53 -15.61 -7.81
CA ARG A 306 -7.70 -16.44 -8.00
C ARG A 306 -8.73 -15.91 -9.00
N ILE A 307 -8.40 -14.85 -9.75
CA ILE A 307 -9.26 -14.32 -10.82
C ILE A 307 -9.02 -15.11 -12.11
N PRO A 308 -9.95 -15.97 -12.58
CA PRO A 308 -9.79 -16.68 -13.84
C PRO A 308 -9.82 -15.70 -15.03
N LEU A 309 -8.97 -15.91 -16.02
CA LEU A 309 -9.01 -15.15 -17.28
C LEU A 309 -10.39 -15.25 -17.97
N SER A 310 -11.00 -16.44 -17.89
CA SER A 310 -12.34 -16.71 -18.40
C SER A 310 -13.43 -15.87 -17.71
N LEU A 311 -13.30 -15.59 -16.41
CA LEU A 311 -14.21 -14.71 -15.67
C LEU A 311 -14.15 -13.29 -16.24
N VAL A 312 -12.94 -12.72 -16.36
CA VAL A 312 -12.75 -11.36 -16.91
C VAL A 312 -13.32 -11.26 -18.34
N SER A 313 -13.09 -12.29 -19.17
CA SER A 313 -13.61 -12.32 -20.56
C SER A 313 -15.13 -12.31 -20.64
N LYS A 314 -15.83 -12.79 -19.62
CA LYS A 314 -17.29 -12.82 -19.55
C LYS A 314 -17.87 -11.56 -18.95
N LEU A 315 -17.24 -11.03 -17.91
CA LEU A 315 -17.74 -9.87 -17.19
C LEU A 315 -17.56 -8.56 -17.96
N PHE A 316 -16.39 -8.31 -18.53
CA PHE A 316 -16.11 -7.09 -19.27
C PHE A 316 -16.70 -7.10 -20.69
N HIS A 317 -16.85 -5.94 -21.29
CA HIS A 317 -17.11 -5.82 -22.71
C HIS A 317 -15.92 -6.35 -23.53
N ARG A 318 -16.18 -6.94 -24.67
CA ARG A 318 -15.13 -7.56 -25.51
C ARG A 318 -13.96 -6.62 -25.82
N LYS A 319 -14.25 -5.34 -26.10
CA LYS A 319 -13.24 -4.31 -26.39
C LYS A 319 -12.30 -4.13 -25.20
N ASP A 320 -12.86 -3.92 -24.01
CA ASP A 320 -12.09 -3.68 -22.79
C ASP A 320 -11.31 -4.94 -22.36
N TYR A 321 -11.96 -6.10 -22.45
CA TYR A 321 -11.30 -7.38 -22.21
C TYR A 321 -10.06 -7.59 -23.07
N LEU A 322 -10.15 -7.30 -24.40
CA LEU A 322 -9.00 -7.46 -25.29
C LEU A 322 -7.82 -6.57 -24.88
N ASN A 323 -8.07 -5.31 -24.54
CA ASN A 323 -7.04 -4.39 -24.08
C ASN A 323 -6.44 -4.83 -22.73
N LEU A 324 -7.26 -5.29 -21.80
CA LEU A 324 -6.81 -5.85 -20.53
C LEU A 324 -6.01 -7.15 -20.71
N ALA A 325 -6.45 -8.05 -21.59
CA ALA A 325 -5.81 -9.34 -21.81
C ALA A 325 -4.46 -9.23 -22.53
N ARG A 326 -4.30 -8.26 -23.45
CA ARG A 326 -3.06 -8.04 -24.20
C ARG A 326 -1.95 -7.42 -23.36
N SER A 327 -2.29 -6.72 -22.29
CA SER A 327 -1.35 -6.13 -21.35
C SER A 327 -1.11 -6.98 -20.09
N ARG A 328 -1.61 -8.22 -20.03
CA ARG A 328 -1.37 -9.15 -18.90
C ARG A 328 -0.22 -10.10 -19.19
N PRO A 329 0.50 -10.58 -18.15
CA PRO A 329 1.45 -11.67 -18.34
C PRO A 329 0.72 -12.95 -18.78
N SER A 330 1.14 -13.51 -19.91
CA SER A 330 0.65 -14.82 -20.42
C SER A 330 1.48 -15.98 -19.94
N PHE A 331 2.73 -15.71 -19.57
CA PHE A 331 3.69 -16.68 -19.04
C PHE A 331 4.43 -16.09 -17.83
N CYS A 332 4.80 -16.97 -16.90
CA CYS A 332 5.57 -16.62 -15.72
C CYS A 332 6.79 -17.53 -15.60
N THR A 333 7.96 -16.93 -15.36
CA THR A 333 9.17 -17.64 -14.96
C THR A 333 9.20 -17.75 -13.45
N LEU A 334 9.23 -18.96 -12.93
CA LEU A 334 9.34 -19.28 -11.51
C LEU A 334 10.80 -19.12 -11.02
N PRO A 335 11.05 -19.10 -9.71
CA PRO A 335 12.40 -18.99 -9.15
C PRO A 335 13.36 -20.10 -9.58
N ASP A 336 12.86 -21.29 -9.91
CA ASP A 336 13.61 -22.44 -10.44
C ASP A 336 13.95 -22.32 -11.93
N GLY A 337 13.57 -21.21 -12.60
CA GLY A 337 13.76 -21.01 -14.02
C GLY A 337 12.68 -21.60 -14.92
N THR A 338 11.75 -22.39 -14.39
CA THR A 338 10.67 -22.98 -15.20
C THR A 338 9.69 -21.91 -15.68
N CYS A 339 9.30 -21.97 -16.97
CA CYS A 339 8.33 -21.06 -17.56
C CYS A 339 6.96 -21.72 -17.65
N ARG A 340 5.93 -21.08 -17.03
CA ARG A 340 4.57 -21.60 -16.99
C ARG A 340 3.59 -20.65 -17.68
N LYS A 341 2.65 -21.22 -18.43
CA LYS A 341 1.52 -20.46 -18.99
C LYS A 341 0.52 -20.13 -17.89
N MET A 342 0.09 -18.87 -17.81
CA MET A 342 -0.81 -18.39 -16.76
C MET A 342 -2.26 -18.42 -17.17
N ARG A 343 -3.11 -18.92 -16.27
CA ARG A 343 -4.56 -19.03 -16.40
C ARG A 343 -5.31 -18.00 -15.55
N MET A 344 -4.70 -17.56 -14.43
CA MET A 344 -5.19 -16.41 -13.71
C MET A 344 -5.10 -15.15 -14.58
N PHE A 345 -5.97 -14.19 -14.34
CA PHE A 345 -6.00 -12.96 -15.14
C PHE A 345 -4.75 -12.12 -14.91
N SER A 346 -4.47 -11.80 -13.67
CA SER A 346 -3.45 -10.79 -13.36
C SER A 346 -3.03 -10.93 -11.89
N PRO A 347 -1.82 -11.44 -11.63
CA PRO A 347 -1.35 -11.66 -10.26
C PRO A 347 -0.89 -10.36 -9.60
N MET A 348 -0.55 -10.45 -8.30
CA MET A 348 0.00 -9.32 -7.56
C MET A 348 1.30 -8.79 -8.20
N GLY A 349 1.36 -7.51 -8.49
CA GLY A 349 2.47 -6.83 -9.17
C GLY A 349 2.09 -6.32 -10.56
N ASP A 350 1.05 -6.84 -11.18
CA ASP A 350 0.44 -6.24 -12.37
C ASP A 350 -0.28 -4.94 -11.96
N GLY A 351 0.04 -3.85 -12.65
CA GLY A 351 -0.36 -2.51 -12.25
C GLY A 351 -1.86 -2.24 -12.20
N LYS A 352 -2.70 -3.02 -12.89
CA LYS A 352 -4.16 -2.86 -12.98
C LYS A 352 -4.94 -3.86 -12.13
N THR A 353 -4.29 -4.85 -11.54
CA THR A 353 -4.95 -5.96 -10.83
C THR A 353 -5.91 -5.48 -9.76
N PHE A 354 -5.49 -4.53 -8.95
CA PHE A 354 -6.28 -4.01 -7.84
C PHE A 354 -7.60 -3.39 -8.31
N ALA A 355 -7.55 -2.55 -9.35
CA ALA A 355 -8.75 -1.93 -9.89
C ALA A 355 -9.70 -2.98 -10.50
N VAL A 356 -9.18 -3.92 -11.31
CA VAL A 356 -9.99 -4.99 -11.92
C VAL A 356 -10.62 -5.88 -10.87
N LEU A 357 -9.87 -6.28 -9.82
CA LEU A 357 -10.41 -7.04 -8.69
C LEU A 357 -11.57 -6.29 -8.01
N THR A 358 -11.39 -5.00 -7.74
CA THR A 358 -12.44 -4.18 -7.09
C THR A 358 -13.71 -4.11 -7.94
N TYR A 359 -13.59 -3.92 -9.26
CA TYR A 359 -14.74 -3.94 -10.18
C TYR A 359 -15.47 -5.29 -10.16
N ILE A 360 -14.73 -6.40 -10.19
CA ILE A 360 -15.28 -7.75 -10.16
C ILE A 360 -15.97 -8.03 -8.82
N ALA A 361 -15.27 -7.80 -7.70
CA ALA A 361 -15.80 -8.05 -6.35
C ALA A 361 -17.06 -7.23 -6.09
N ALA A 362 -17.07 -5.93 -6.39
CA ALA A 362 -18.23 -5.07 -6.22
C ALA A 362 -19.42 -5.52 -7.08
N SER A 363 -19.15 -5.95 -8.32
CA SER A 363 -20.22 -6.39 -9.22
C SER A 363 -20.85 -7.71 -8.81
N ILE A 364 -20.05 -8.65 -8.33
CA ILE A 364 -20.53 -9.94 -7.77
C ILE A 364 -21.33 -9.70 -6.49
N THR A 365 -20.81 -8.84 -5.59
CA THR A 365 -21.47 -8.47 -4.34
C THR A 365 -22.86 -7.88 -4.60
N ILE A 366 -22.98 -6.90 -5.51
CA ILE A 366 -24.28 -6.31 -5.85
C ILE A 366 -25.17 -7.34 -6.54
N ALA A 367 -24.64 -8.20 -7.41
CA ALA A 367 -25.42 -9.26 -8.05
C ALA A 367 -26.02 -10.24 -7.05
N ALA A 368 -25.27 -10.64 -6.02
CA ALA A 368 -25.75 -11.50 -4.96
C ALA A 368 -26.87 -10.83 -4.12
N MET A 369 -26.72 -9.54 -3.84
CA MET A 369 -27.75 -8.76 -3.13
C MET A 369 -29.02 -8.65 -3.96
N LEU A 370 -28.91 -8.35 -5.25
CA LEU A 370 -30.05 -8.27 -6.18
C LEU A 370 -30.76 -9.61 -6.32
N GLU A 371 -30.02 -10.71 -6.39
CA GLU A 371 -30.60 -12.06 -6.45
C GLU A 371 -31.40 -12.38 -5.19
N LYS A 372 -30.81 -12.11 -4.03
CA LYS A 372 -31.50 -12.32 -2.74
C LYS A 372 -32.79 -11.53 -2.62
N ASP A 373 -32.79 -10.28 -3.08
CA ASP A 373 -33.98 -9.40 -3.06
C ASP A 373 -34.97 -9.69 -4.20
N GLY A 374 -34.69 -10.68 -5.06
CA GLY A 374 -35.56 -11.07 -6.17
C GLY A 374 -35.68 -9.97 -7.25
N VAL A 375 -34.71 -9.08 -7.38
CA VAL A 375 -34.76 -7.96 -8.32
C VAL A 375 -34.50 -8.43 -9.76
N ASP A 376 -35.53 -8.36 -10.59
CA ASP A 376 -35.39 -8.61 -12.03
C ASP A 376 -34.94 -7.36 -12.76
N LEU A 377 -33.65 -7.33 -13.13
CA LEU A 377 -33.09 -6.20 -13.88
C LEU A 377 -33.70 -6.07 -15.29
N SER A 378 -34.36 -7.07 -15.87
CA SER A 378 -35.01 -6.96 -17.16
C SER A 378 -36.20 -5.99 -17.14
N LEU A 379 -36.83 -5.85 -15.99
CA LEU A 379 -37.94 -4.93 -15.74
C LEU A 379 -37.49 -3.51 -15.35
N VAL A 380 -36.21 -3.33 -15.03
CA VAL A 380 -35.68 -2.04 -14.63
C VAL A 380 -35.59 -1.10 -15.85
N GLY A 381 -36.14 0.11 -15.69
CA GLY A 381 -36.17 1.12 -16.76
C GLY A 381 -37.36 0.98 -17.74
N THR A 382 -38.25 0.02 -17.50
CA THR A 382 -39.47 -0.15 -18.31
C THR A 382 -40.68 0.60 -17.75
N CYS A 383 -40.56 1.18 -16.55
CA CYS A 383 -41.62 1.94 -15.91
C CYS A 383 -41.95 3.21 -16.72
N LYS A 384 -43.17 3.27 -17.27
CA LYS A 384 -43.69 4.49 -17.92
C LYS A 384 -44.04 5.53 -16.85
N LEU A 385 -43.88 6.81 -17.21
CA LEU A 385 -44.21 7.94 -16.31
C LEU A 385 -45.66 7.94 -15.81
N THR A 386 -46.56 7.34 -16.56
CA THR A 386 -47.97 7.23 -16.24
C THR A 386 -48.28 6.28 -15.10
N ASP A 387 -47.44 5.28 -14.87
CA ASP A 387 -47.72 4.16 -13.98
C ASP A 387 -46.85 4.21 -12.71
N CYS A 388 -46.02 5.26 -12.55
CA CYS A 388 -45.06 5.38 -11.49
C CYS A 388 -45.61 6.22 -10.32
N GLY A 389 -45.76 5.60 -9.13
CA GLY A 389 -46.13 6.29 -7.88
C GLY A 389 -45.00 7.10 -7.24
N CYS A 390 -43.82 7.21 -7.87
CA CYS A 390 -42.69 7.99 -7.37
C CYS A 390 -42.90 9.50 -7.54
N SER A 391 -42.24 10.32 -6.73
CA SER A 391 -42.29 11.77 -6.80
C SER A 391 -41.86 12.24 -8.21
N ARG A 392 -42.79 12.90 -8.90
CA ARG A 392 -42.61 13.36 -10.28
C ARG A 392 -41.64 14.57 -10.34
N ASP A 393 -40.36 14.32 -10.29
CA ASP A 393 -39.34 15.35 -10.47
C ASP A 393 -39.30 15.83 -11.94
N ALA A 394 -38.94 17.10 -12.16
CA ALA A 394 -38.84 17.75 -13.48
C ALA A 394 -37.80 17.01 -14.37
N SER A 395 -36.81 16.38 -13.81
CA SER A 395 -35.80 15.55 -14.51
C SER A 395 -36.41 14.28 -15.13
N CYS A 396 -37.38 13.63 -14.45
CA CYS A 396 -38.08 12.45 -14.94
C CYS A 396 -38.96 12.78 -16.15
N ARG A 397 -39.64 13.94 -16.15
CA ARG A 397 -40.46 14.39 -17.27
C ARG A 397 -39.67 14.63 -18.54
N LYS A 398 -38.44 15.18 -18.41
CA LYS A 398 -37.54 15.48 -19.53
C LYS A 398 -36.93 14.22 -20.16
N ALA A 399 -36.75 13.14 -19.37
CA ALA A 399 -36.17 11.89 -19.81
C ALA A 399 -37.16 10.89 -20.41
N GLY A 400 -38.48 11.11 -20.22
CA GLY A 400 -39.52 10.20 -20.73
C GLY A 400 -39.66 8.87 -19.95
N TYR A 401 -38.91 8.65 -18.89
CA TYR A 401 -38.96 7.47 -18.01
C TYR A 401 -38.64 7.83 -16.56
N CYS A 402 -39.03 6.99 -15.63
CA CYS A 402 -38.75 7.22 -14.22
C CYS A 402 -37.27 7.03 -13.87
N TYR A 403 -36.61 8.08 -13.42
CA TYR A 403 -35.19 8.06 -13.03
C TYR A 403 -34.94 7.13 -11.86
N GLU A 404 -35.85 7.05 -10.88
CA GLU A 404 -35.72 6.20 -9.70
C GLU A 404 -35.72 4.70 -10.05
N HIS A 405 -36.35 4.32 -11.16
CA HIS A 405 -36.37 2.96 -11.67
C HIS A 405 -35.32 2.70 -12.76
N SER A 406 -34.45 3.66 -13.04
CA SER A 406 -33.36 3.45 -13.98
C SER A 406 -32.34 2.45 -13.43
N LEU A 407 -31.67 1.69 -14.29
CA LEU A 407 -30.63 0.76 -13.88
C LEU A 407 -29.53 1.46 -13.08
N SER A 408 -29.18 2.69 -13.44
CA SER A 408 -28.19 3.49 -12.69
C SER A 408 -28.64 3.78 -11.25
N ALA A 409 -29.91 4.13 -11.05
CA ALA A 409 -30.47 4.44 -9.73
C ALA A 409 -30.56 3.19 -8.87
N VAL A 410 -31.05 2.07 -9.43
CA VAL A 410 -31.09 0.79 -8.73
C VAL A 410 -29.69 0.36 -8.27
N LEU A 411 -28.70 0.37 -9.19
CA LEU A 411 -27.33 -0.01 -8.84
C LEU A 411 -26.70 0.94 -7.81
N ALA A 412 -26.96 2.25 -7.92
CA ALA A 412 -26.49 3.24 -6.93
C ALA A 412 -27.10 3.02 -5.55
N LYS A 413 -28.40 2.60 -5.45
CA LYS A 413 -29.05 2.26 -4.18
C LYS A 413 -28.33 1.12 -3.46
N TYR A 414 -27.98 0.04 -4.18
CA TYR A 414 -27.25 -1.08 -3.62
C TYR A 414 -25.78 -0.70 -3.30
N ALA A 415 -25.11 0.02 -4.20
CA ALA A 415 -23.74 0.44 -4.03
C ALA A 415 -23.51 1.33 -2.80
N LYS A 416 -24.48 2.16 -2.40
CA LYS A 416 -24.42 2.99 -1.19
C LYS A 416 -24.39 2.17 0.10
N ARG A 417 -24.88 0.92 0.06
CA ARG A 417 -24.97 0.02 1.23
C ARG A 417 -23.72 -0.83 1.43
N ILE A 418 -22.74 -0.77 0.53
CA ILE A 418 -21.53 -1.59 0.57
C ILE A 418 -20.27 -0.73 0.48
N ARG A 419 -19.13 -1.31 0.85
CA ARG A 419 -17.79 -0.81 0.50
C ARG A 419 -16.95 -1.96 -0.04
N VAL A 420 -16.19 -1.67 -1.08
CA VAL A 420 -15.26 -2.63 -1.68
C VAL A 420 -13.95 -1.93 -1.98
N PHE A 421 -12.86 -2.46 -1.46
CA PHE A 421 -11.51 -1.93 -1.69
C PHE A 421 -10.54 -3.09 -1.93
N GLY A 422 -10.48 -3.55 -3.19
CA GLY A 422 -9.72 -4.75 -3.55
C GLY A 422 -10.35 -6.01 -2.98
N ASP A 423 -9.65 -6.63 -2.06
CA ASP A 423 -10.04 -7.84 -1.31
C ASP A 423 -10.85 -7.55 -0.03
N ASP A 424 -10.88 -6.31 0.44
CA ASP A 424 -11.69 -5.88 1.56
C ASP A 424 -13.12 -5.52 1.11
N ILE A 425 -14.13 -6.24 1.61
CA ILE A 425 -15.54 -6.08 1.24
C ILE A 425 -16.36 -5.89 2.52
N ILE A 426 -17.25 -4.88 2.53
CA ILE A 426 -18.19 -4.62 3.62
C ILE A 426 -19.59 -4.64 3.04
N VAL A 427 -20.47 -5.43 3.65
CA VAL A 427 -21.86 -5.62 3.21
C VAL A 427 -22.81 -5.61 4.43
N PRO A 428 -24.10 -5.28 4.26
CA PRO A 428 -25.05 -5.51 5.33
C PRO A 428 -25.08 -7.00 5.74
N SER A 429 -25.12 -7.26 7.03
CA SER A 429 -24.98 -8.63 7.59
C SER A 429 -25.99 -9.62 7.03
N GLU A 430 -27.18 -9.16 6.68
CA GLU A 430 -28.23 -9.96 6.05
C GLU A 430 -27.83 -10.59 4.70
N TYR A 431 -26.87 -10.00 3.96
CA TYR A 431 -26.41 -10.53 2.67
C TYR A 431 -25.12 -11.35 2.76
N TYR A 432 -24.54 -11.49 3.95
CA TYR A 432 -23.22 -12.08 4.11
C TYR A 432 -23.07 -13.45 3.44
N GLU A 433 -23.95 -14.40 3.77
CA GLU A 433 -23.89 -15.78 3.22
C GLU A 433 -24.06 -15.78 1.69
N ASN A 434 -25.04 -15.04 1.17
CA ASN A 434 -25.28 -14.97 -0.28
C ASN A 434 -24.09 -14.37 -1.02
N VAL A 435 -23.41 -13.40 -0.43
CA VAL A 435 -22.21 -12.79 -1.01
C VAL A 435 -21.02 -13.76 -0.94
N CYS A 436 -20.84 -14.49 0.17
CA CYS A 436 -19.80 -15.52 0.28
C CYS A 436 -19.97 -16.59 -0.80
N ASP A 437 -21.17 -17.15 -0.95
CA ASP A 437 -21.46 -18.18 -1.96
C ASP A 437 -21.24 -17.66 -3.40
N ALA A 438 -21.67 -16.42 -3.65
CA ALA A 438 -21.47 -15.80 -4.94
C ALA A 438 -19.97 -15.59 -5.26
N LEU A 439 -19.18 -15.12 -4.31
CA LEU A 439 -17.72 -14.92 -4.49
C LEU A 439 -17.02 -16.27 -4.73
N GLU A 440 -17.34 -17.29 -3.92
CA GLU A 440 -16.75 -18.62 -4.06
C GLU A 440 -17.14 -19.29 -5.39
N THR A 441 -18.38 -19.14 -5.85
CA THR A 441 -18.84 -19.57 -7.17
C THR A 441 -18.01 -18.93 -8.30
N HIS A 442 -17.49 -17.73 -8.09
CA HIS A 442 -16.63 -17.02 -9.02
C HIS A 442 -15.13 -17.25 -8.78
N ASN A 443 -14.74 -18.28 -8.05
CA ASN A 443 -13.37 -18.64 -7.69
C ASN A 443 -12.67 -17.67 -6.73
N LEU A 444 -13.40 -16.73 -6.12
CA LEU A 444 -12.86 -15.82 -5.12
C LEU A 444 -13.07 -16.42 -3.74
N LYS A 445 -12.00 -16.99 -3.17
CA LYS A 445 -12.09 -17.72 -1.89
C LYS A 445 -12.22 -16.75 -0.72
N VAL A 446 -13.31 -16.85 0.05
CA VAL A 446 -13.49 -16.08 1.27
C VAL A 446 -12.59 -16.62 2.38
N ASN A 447 -11.89 -15.74 3.05
CA ASN A 447 -11.05 -16.05 4.19
C ASN A 447 -11.89 -16.05 5.47
N LYS A 448 -12.46 -17.21 5.82
CA LYS A 448 -13.37 -17.34 6.97
C LYS A 448 -12.74 -16.89 8.29
N SER A 449 -11.42 -17.03 8.46
CA SER A 449 -10.73 -16.60 9.69
C SER A 449 -10.55 -15.08 9.80
N LYS A 450 -10.82 -14.33 8.73
CA LYS A 450 -10.72 -12.87 8.65
C LYS A 450 -11.99 -12.22 8.12
N SER A 451 -13.07 -12.97 8.06
CA SER A 451 -14.40 -12.48 7.68
C SER A 451 -15.33 -12.55 8.88
N PHE A 452 -16.01 -11.45 9.18
CA PHE A 452 -16.75 -11.28 10.43
C PHE A 452 -18.18 -10.79 10.12
N SER A 453 -19.17 -11.62 10.38
CA SER A 453 -20.59 -11.31 10.19
C SER A 453 -21.38 -11.29 11.49
N THR A 454 -20.88 -12.02 12.49
CA THR A 454 -21.45 -12.12 13.84
C THR A 454 -20.54 -11.43 14.86
N GLY A 455 -20.97 -11.34 16.09
CA GLY A 455 -20.22 -10.65 17.15
C GLY A 455 -19.95 -9.17 16.83
N TRP A 456 -19.05 -8.57 17.59
CA TRP A 456 -18.79 -7.12 17.60
C TRP A 456 -17.45 -6.73 16.98
N PHE A 457 -16.73 -7.67 16.40
CA PHE A 457 -15.43 -7.39 15.74
C PHE A 457 -15.60 -7.23 14.23
N ARG A 458 -14.94 -6.21 13.67
CA ARG A 458 -14.87 -5.98 12.21
C ARG A 458 -13.45 -5.58 11.83
N GLU A 459 -12.95 -6.13 10.72
CA GLU A 459 -11.65 -5.75 10.13
C GLU A 459 -11.87 -5.37 8.67
N ALA A 460 -11.47 -4.16 8.25
CA ALA A 460 -11.40 -3.77 6.85
C ALA A 460 -10.43 -2.59 6.63
N CYS A 461 -9.68 -2.63 5.54
CA CYS A 461 -8.77 -1.57 5.12
C CYS A 461 -7.80 -1.12 6.24
N GLY A 462 -7.34 -2.09 7.06
CA GLY A 462 -6.41 -1.84 8.16
C GLY A 462 -7.02 -1.19 9.41
N MET A 463 -8.36 -1.09 9.47
CA MET A 463 -9.10 -0.74 10.67
C MET A 463 -9.56 -2.03 11.35
N ASP A 464 -9.15 -2.24 12.61
CA ASP A 464 -9.65 -3.26 13.48
C ASP A 464 -10.58 -2.61 14.50
N ALA A 465 -11.88 -2.90 14.43
CA ALA A 465 -12.90 -2.29 15.24
C ALA A 465 -13.59 -3.33 16.14
N TYR A 466 -13.83 -2.98 17.39
CA TYR A 466 -14.59 -3.78 18.32
C TYR A 466 -15.57 -2.89 19.06
N PHE A 467 -16.83 -3.22 18.96
CA PHE A 467 -17.92 -2.54 19.64
C PHE A 467 -17.87 -1.00 19.53
N GLY A 468 -17.80 -0.48 18.30
CA GLY A 468 -17.74 0.96 18.02
C GLY A 468 -16.41 1.63 18.34
N THR A 469 -15.43 0.86 18.84
CA THR A 469 -14.11 1.37 19.23
C THR A 469 -13.01 0.85 18.30
N CYS A 470 -12.12 1.72 17.87
CA CYS A 470 -10.92 1.31 17.13
C CYS A 470 -9.93 0.61 18.08
N ILE A 471 -9.63 -0.66 17.81
CA ILE A 471 -8.66 -1.46 18.55
C ILE A 471 -7.47 -1.89 17.69
N THR A 472 -7.28 -1.24 16.53
CA THR A 472 -6.15 -1.53 15.61
C THR A 472 -4.84 -1.53 16.39
N PRO A 473 -4.03 -2.61 16.37
CA PRO A 473 -2.84 -2.69 17.20
C PRO A 473 -1.62 -2.01 16.56
N LEU A 474 -0.77 -1.46 17.40
CA LEU A 474 0.59 -1.07 17.01
C LEU A 474 1.37 -2.34 16.65
N LYS A 475 2.05 -2.36 15.50
CA LYS A 475 2.78 -3.53 15.00
C LYS A 475 4.26 -3.19 14.78
N LEU A 476 5.15 -3.94 15.41
CA LEU A 476 6.60 -3.83 15.18
C LEU A 476 6.95 -4.36 13.78
N ARG A 477 7.65 -3.55 13.00
CA ARG A 477 8.07 -3.89 11.63
C ARG A 477 9.58 -4.08 11.49
N VAL A 478 10.33 -3.77 12.55
CA VAL A 478 11.79 -3.88 12.62
C VAL A 478 12.14 -5.04 13.54
N ASP A 479 13.09 -5.87 13.14
CA ASP A 479 13.62 -6.94 13.97
C ASP A 479 14.75 -6.38 14.85
N LEU A 480 14.45 -6.06 16.12
CA LEU A 480 15.41 -5.47 17.04
C LEU A 480 16.57 -6.41 17.40
N ASP A 481 16.41 -7.73 17.23
CA ASP A 481 17.48 -8.69 17.42
C ASP A 481 18.51 -8.67 16.29
N ARG A 482 18.18 -8.02 15.16
CA ARG A 482 18.98 -7.97 13.93
C ARG A 482 19.20 -6.55 13.40
N LEU A 483 19.29 -5.58 14.29
CA LEU A 483 19.57 -4.19 13.91
C LEU A 483 20.93 -4.06 13.24
N GLY A 484 21.00 -3.22 12.21
CA GLY A 484 22.20 -2.95 11.41
C GLY A 484 22.27 -3.75 10.11
N GLN A 485 21.23 -4.51 9.78
CA GLN A 485 21.16 -5.29 8.54
C GLN A 485 20.44 -4.57 7.39
N ASN A 486 19.66 -3.52 7.70
CA ASN A 486 18.89 -2.78 6.70
C ASN A 486 19.03 -1.27 6.88
N ASP A 487 19.22 -0.55 5.80
CA ASP A 487 19.44 0.90 5.79
C ASP A 487 18.19 1.70 6.20
N ASP A 488 16.98 1.10 6.09
CA ASP A 488 15.71 1.75 6.40
C ASP A 488 15.23 1.56 7.86
N GLU A 489 16.04 0.91 8.71
CA GLU A 489 15.67 0.61 10.11
C GLU A 489 15.44 1.88 10.93
N PHE A 490 16.31 2.88 10.77
CA PHE A 490 16.19 4.15 11.47
C PHE A 490 14.83 4.82 11.19
N VAL A 491 14.49 4.98 9.93
CA VAL A 491 13.22 5.60 9.51
C VAL A 491 12.02 4.82 10.04
N LYS A 492 12.10 3.48 10.02
CA LYS A 492 11.03 2.62 10.56
C LYS A 492 10.90 2.74 12.08
N LEU A 493 12.01 2.88 12.82
CA LEU A 493 11.98 3.09 14.27
C LEU A 493 11.40 4.47 14.61
N VAL A 494 11.81 5.53 13.91
CA VAL A 494 11.24 6.87 14.07
C VAL A 494 9.74 6.87 13.73
N ALA A 495 9.36 6.23 12.63
CA ALA A 495 7.94 6.11 12.26
C ALA A 495 7.14 5.32 13.31
N LEU A 496 7.69 4.24 13.87
CA LEU A 496 7.05 3.49 14.96
C LEU A 496 6.86 4.35 16.20
N HIS A 497 7.89 5.09 16.62
CA HIS A 497 7.82 6.01 17.75
C HIS A 497 6.76 7.08 17.53
N ASN A 498 6.84 7.82 16.42
CA ASN A 498 5.93 8.92 16.13
C ASN A 498 4.48 8.47 16.00
N TYR A 499 4.26 7.33 15.36
CA TYR A 499 2.94 6.72 15.26
C TYR A 499 2.40 6.30 16.64
N ALA A 500 3.26 5.72 17.50
CA ALA A 500 2.90 5.36 18.86
C ALA A 500 2.57 6.60 19.71
N VAL A 501 3.36 7.67 19.64
CA VAL A 501 3.09 8.95 20.32
C VAL A 501 1.74 9.55 19.89
N MET A 502 1.39 9.41 18.60
CA MET A 502 0.15 9.97 18.07
C MET A 502 -1.08 9.18 18.47
N PHE A 503 -1.05 7.87 18.29
CA PHE A 503 -2.24 7.02 18.35
C PHE A 503 -2.28 6.06 19.54
N TYR A 504 -1.15 5.87 20.25
CA TYR A 504 -1.03 4.93 21.36
C TYR A 504 -0.35 5.55 22.61
N PRO A 505 -0.76 6.77 23.04
CA PRO A 505 -0.08 7.48 24.13
C PRO A 505 -0.08 6.74 25.47
N ARG A 506 -0.92 5.70 25.59
CA ARG A 506 -0.97 4.80 26.76
C ARG A 506 0.24 3.86 26.85
N LEU A 507 0.92 3.57 25.73
CA LEU A 507 2.07 2.68 25.67
C LEU A 507 3.38 3.41 26.07
N LYS A 508 3.39 4.03 27.24
CA LYS A 508 4.45 4.94 27.69
C LYS A 508 5.82 4.27 27.76
N ARG A 509 5.91 3.06 28.33
CA ARG A 509 7.18 2.32 28.49
C ARG A 509 7.72 1.86 27.15
N THR A 510 6.83 1.37 26.27
CA THR A 510 7.17 0.96 24.91
C THR A 510 7.68 2.16 24.10
N ILE A 511 7.01 3.30 24.15
CA ILE A 511 7.43 4.54 23.47
C ILE A 511 8.80 5.00 23.98
N ALA A 512 8.97 5.07 25.30
CA ALA A 512 10.24 5.46 25.93
C ALA A 512 11.38 4.50 25.56
N TYR A 513 11.12 3.20 25.48
CA TYR A 513 12.11 2.24 25.06
C TYR A 513 12.50 2.41 23.59
N VAL A 514 11.53 2.57 22.66
CA VAL A 514 11.82 2.81 21.24
C VAL A 514 12.64 4.08 21.09
N ARG A 515 12.28 5.16 21.80
CA ARG A 515 13.04 6.41 21.83
C ARG A 515 14.49 6.18 22.29
N SER A 516 14.69 5.48 23.41
CA SER A 516 16.04 5.22 23.92
C SER A 516 16.89 4.37 22.95
N VAL A 517 16.28 3.41 22.24
CA VAL A 517 16.96 2.64 21.18
C VAL A 517 17.43 3.55 20.05
N ILE A 518 16.57 4.50 19.64
CA ILE A 518 16.89 5.44 18.56
C ILE A 518 18.01 6.38 19.02
N GLU A 519 17.91 6.98 20.19
CA GLU A 519 18.89 7.95 20.72
C GLU A 519 20.27 7.30 20.97
N ASP A 520 20.30 6.06 21.46
CA ASP A 520 21.53 5.31 21.70
C ASP A 520 22.24 4.96 20.37
N ARG A 521 21.49 4.45 19.41
CA ARG A 521 22.04 3.98 18.13
C ARG A 521 22.26 5.11 17.12
N TYR A 522 21.43 6.15 17.16
CA TYR A 522 21.44 7.27 16.24
C TYR A 522 21.51 8.61 17.00
N PRO A 523 22.69 8.92 17.59
CA PRO A 523 22.83 10.06 18.52
C PRO A 523 22.65 11.45 17.89
N LEU A 524 22.63 11.55 16.55
CA LEU A 524 22.36 12.81 15.84
C LEU A 524 20.88 12.95 15.46
N THR A 525 19.98 12.20 16.06
CA THR A 525 18.55 12.29 15.80
C THR A 525 18.00 13.65 16.22
N ALA A 526 17.36 14.35 15.32
CA ALA A 526 16.69 15.63 15.59
C ALA A 526 15.27 15.40 16.15
N TYR A 527 14.79 16.38 16.90
CA TYR A 527 13.44 16.40 17.44
C TYR A 527 12.53 17.34 16.66
N ALA A 528 11.24 17.08 16.72
CA ALA A 528 10.18 17.91 16.15
C ALA A 528 8.93 17.88 17.04
N GLU A 529 8.07 18.86 16.92
CA GLU A 529 6.79 18.84 17.61
C GLU A 529 5.89 17.73 17.05
N LYS A 530 4.99 17.23 17.90
CA LYS A 530 4.00 16.24 17.53
C LYS A 530 3.14 16.72 16.37
N GLY A 531 3.10 15.95 15.28
CA GLY A 531 2.33 16.26 14.08
C GLY A 531 3.16 16.87 12.95
N ASP A 532 4.42 17.22 13.19
CA ASP A 532 5.33 17.62 12.12
C ASP A 532 5.67 16.42 11.21
N THR A 533 5.14 16.45 10.00
CA THR A 533 5.35 15.42 8.98
C THR A 533 6.46 15.78 7.98
N ALA A 534 7.08 16.95 8.14
CA ALA A 534 8.05 17.45 7.18
C ALA A 534 9.31 16.59 7.07
N PHE A 535 9.66 15.85 8.13
CA PHE A 535 10.90 15.05 8.13
C PHE A 535 10.71 13.67 8.79
N PRO A 536 10.79 12.58 8.02
CA PRO A 536 10.61 11.22 8.55
C PRO A 536 11.71 10.75 9.49
N THR A 537 12.77 11.54 9.66
CA THR A 537 13.94 11.26 10.51
C THR A 537 13.90 11.96 11.86
N ARG A 538 12.82 12.72 12.17
CA ARG A 538 12.68 13.46 13.41
C ARG A 538 11.75 12.77 14.39
N LEU A 539 12.17 12.72 15.66
CA LEU A 539 11.35 12.20 16.75
C LEU A 539 10.34 13.27 17.21
N TRP A 540 9.09 12.90 17.29
CA TRP A 540 8.04 13.74 17.85
C TRP A 540 8.11 13.73 19.36
N VAL A 541 8.28 14.92 19.91
CA VAL A 541 8.39 15.17 21.33
C VAL A 541 7.54 16.40 21.72
N THR A 542 7.54 16.81 22.98
CA THR A 542 6.87 18.02 23.43
C THR A 542 7.61 19.27 22.92
N LYS A 543 6.91 20.41 22.85
CA LYS A 543 7.53 21.68 22.47
C LYS A 543 8.71 22.04 23.37
N ASP A 544 8.56 21.88 24.68
CA ASP A 544 9.62 22.15 25.65
C ASP A 544 10.87 21.29 25.42
N GLU A 545 10.67 20.01 25.05
CA GLU A 545 11.78 19.11 24.71
C GLU A 545 12.47 19.52 23.39
N VAL A 546 11.72 20.02 22.41
CA VAL A 546 12.30 20.56 21.15
C VAL A 546 13.16 21.78 21.46
N GLU A 547 12.63 22.74 22.25
CA GLU A 547 13.37 23.94 22.64
C GLU A 547 14.62 23.59 23.46
N MET A 548 14.50 22.66 24.41
CA MET A 548 15.63 22.23 25.22
C MET A 548 16.69 21.51 24.37
N TRP A 549 16.28 20.67 23.40
CA TRP A 549 17.19 20.04 22.47
C TRP A 549 17.92 21.08 21.61
N ALA A 550 17.21 22.09 21.09
CA ALA A 550 17.78 23.15 20.30
C ALA A 550 18.83 23.94 21.11
N ARG A 551 18.48 24.36 22.33
CA ARG A 551 19.41 25.07 23.24
C ARG A 551 20.66 24.24 23.56
N LYS A 552 20.48 22.96 23.90
CA LYS A 552 21.60 22.03 24.16
C LYS A 552 22.48 21.83 22.92
N SER A 553 21.87 21.78 21.73
CA SER A 553 22.60 21.65 20.47
C SER A 553 23.49 22.84 20.19
N ILE A 554 23.03 24.03 20.51
CA ILE A 554 23.80 25.27 20.36
C ILE A 554 24.90 25.36 21.43
N LEU A 555 24.61 25.00 22.68
CA LEU A 555 25.53 25.07 23.80
C LEU A 555 26.59 23.97 23.80
N SER A 556 26.29 22.79 23.24
CA SER A 556 27.18 21.62 23.28
C SER A 556 28.28 21.60 22.21
N VAL A 557 28.49 22.72 21.52
CA VAL A 557 29.65 22.89 20.60
C VAL A 557 30.98 22.60 21.32
N ALA A 558 31.02 22.81 22.64
CA ALA A 558 32.19 22.54 23.47
C ALA A 558 32.41 21.02 23.79
N GLU A 559 31.39 20.18 23.67
CA GLU A 559 31.45 18.76 24.09
C GLU A 559 31.59 17.76 22.93
N ASN A 560 31.77 18.19 21.70
CA ASN A 560 31.96 17.37 20.49
C ASN A 560 30.86 16.34 20.15
N LYS A 561 29.71 16.32 20.83
CA LYS A 561 28.63 15.35 20.60
C LYS A 561 27.67 15.79 19.49
N ILE A 562 27.46 17.09 19.34
CA ILE A 562 26.59 17.67 18.30
C ILE A 562 27.40 18.70 17.52
N ARG A 563 27.42 18.56 16.19
CA ARG A 563 28.12 19.51 15.31
C ARG A 563 27.15 20.59 14.85
N CYS A 564 27.42 21.83 15.26
CA CYS A 564 26.73 23.02 14.80
C CYS A 564 27.64 23.82 13.90
N ARG A 565 27.05 24.54 12.95
CA ARG A 565 27.73 25.56 12.14
C ARG A 565 26.84 26.77 11.99
N PHE A 566 27.43 27.95 11.86
CA PHE A 566 26.71 29.12 11.43
C PHE A 566 26.74 29.18 9.90
N ASN A 567 25.58 29.41 9.29
CA ASN A 567 25.45 29.58 7.85
C ASN A 567 25.31 31.08 7.58
N ASP A 568 26.40 31.71 7.14
CA ASP A 568 26.46 33.15 6.92
C ASP A 568 25.48 33.63 5.83
N ALA A 569 25.26 32.82 4.81
CA ALA A 569 24.36 33.16 3.71
C ALA A 569 22.89 33.18 4.12
N LEU A 570 22.52 32.32 5.08
CA LEU A 570 21.15 32.17 5.57
C LEU A 570 20.96 32.77 6.96
N GLN A 571 22.03 33.37 7.56
CA GLN A 571 22.02 34.00 8.88
C GLN A 571 21.38 33.10 9.97
N ARG A 572 21.71 31.79 9.96
CA ARG A 572 21.13 30.82 10.88
C ARG A 572 22.14 29.79 11.38
N VAL A 573 21.87 29.24 12.55
CA VAL A 573 22.61 28.10 13.09
C VAL A 573 22.05 26.80 12.50
N GLU A 574 22.94 25.95 12.00
CA GLU A 574 22.61 24.63 11.47
C GLU A 574 23.21 23.55 12.35
N VAL A 575 22.44 22.51 12.62
CA VAL A 575 22.82 21.33 13.42
C VAL A 575 22.99 20.12 12.51
N LEU A 576 24.05 19.34 12.73
CA LEU A 576 24.26 18.08 12.03
C LEU A 576 23.26 17.05 12.52
N THR A 577 22.43 16.51 11.62
CA THR A 577 21.43 15.50 11.93
C THR A 577 21.32 14.44 10.81
N TYR A 578 20.55 13.39 11.05
CA TYR A 578 20.23 12.42 10.01
C TYR A 578 19.18 12.96 9.05
N ALA A 579 19.38 12.73 7.78
CA ALA A 579 18.41 13.00 6.71
C ALA A 579 18.22 11.75 5.87
N CYS A 580 17.02 11.57 5.33
CA CYS A 580 16.78 10.55 4.32
C CYS A 580 17.35 11.02 2.98
N THR A 581 18.10 10.15 2.33
CA THR A 581 18.49 10.32 0.95
C THR A 581 17.72 9.31 0.11
N ASN A 582 17.16 9.77 -0.98
CA ASN A 582 16.57 8.90 -2.00
C ASN A 582 17.59 8.61 -3.11
N VAL A 583 18.86 8.92 -2.88
CA VAL A 583 19.91 8.72 -3.88
C VAL A 583 20.28 7.25 -3.87
N ASP A 584 19.84 6.57 -4.89
CA ASP A 584 20.39 5.29 -5.27
C ASP A 584 21.75 5.53 -5.89
N GLU A 585 22.81 4.98 -5.32
CA GLU A 585 24.16 5.06 -5.92
C GLU A 585 24.19 4.44 -7.33
N SER A 586 23.24 3.54 -7.64
CA SER A 586 23.06 3.01 -8.99
C SER A 586 22.58 4.05 -10.01
N LEU A 587 21.94 5.14 -9.57
CA LEU A 587 21.63 6.29 -10.45
C LEU A 587 22.86 7.07 -10.87
N LEU A 588 23.96 6.99 -10.12
CA LEU A 588 25.27 7.56 -10.50
C LEU A 588 25.93 6.77 -11.63
N HIS A 589 25.43 5.58 -11.91
CA HIS A 589 25.86 4.68 -12.96
C HIS A 589 24.82 4.52 -14.07
N SER A 590 23.78 5.37 -14.11
CA SER A 590 22.93 5.47 -15.29
C SER A 590 23.81 5.70 -16.50
N LEU A 591 23.81 4.74 -17.41
CA LEU A 591 24.70 4.73 -18.57
C LEU A 591 24.44 5.90 -19.51
N ASP A 592 23.31 6.61 -19.33
CA ASP A 592 22.93 7.74 -20.17
C ASP A 592 22.15 8.83 -19.41
N PRO A 593 22.82 9.90 -18.96
CA PRO A 593 22.21 11.07 -18.33
C PRO A 593 21.14 11.78 -19.18
N TRP A 594 21.15 11.54 -20.48
CA TRP A 594 20.16 12.06 -21.42
C TRP A 594 18.77 11.46 -21.16
N TRP A 595 18.70 10.20 -20.76
CA TRP A 595 17.46 9.54 -20.41
C TRP A 595 16.87 10.05 -19.10
N ASP A 596 17.68 10.44 -18.13
CA ASP A 596 17.22 11.02 -16.88
C ASP A 596 16.57 12.39 -17.09
N LEU A 597 17.20 13.22 -17.93
CA LEU A 597 16.65 14.51 -18.30
C LEU A 597 15.34 14.36 -19.08
N ASN A 598 15.28 13.40 -19.99
CA ASN A 598 14.07 13.13 -20.77
C ASN A 598 12.92 12.57 -19.94
N TYR A 599 13.22 11.69 -19.00
CA TYR A 599 12.23 11.22 -18.04
C TYR A 599 11.64 12.37 -17.24
N TRP A 600 12.48 13.28 -16.77
CA TRP A 600 12.05 14.45 -16.04
C TRP A 600 11.17 15.38 -16.89
N LEU A 601 11.58 15.67 -18.11
CA LEU A 601 10.82 16.52 -19.04
C LEU A 601 9.45 15.90 -19.40
N LEU A 602 9.38 14.58 -19.53
CA LEU A 602 8.12 13.87 -19.84
C LEU A 602 7.17 13.78 -18.64
N THR A 603 7.72 13.68 -17.43
CA THR A 603 6.91 13.53 -16.21
C THR A 603 6.48 14.86 -15.61
N HIS A 604 7.15 15.99 -15.97
CA HIS A 604 6.90 17.32 -15.43
C HIS A 604 6.88 18.39 -16.55
N PRO A 605 6.03 18.26 -17.57
CA PRO A 605 6.08 19.14 -18.74
C PRO A 605 5.79 20.63 -18.42
N ASN A 606 5.12 20.93 -17.29
CA ASN A 606 4.65 22.27 -16.97
C ASN A 606 5.00 22.74 -15.54
N ASP A 607 5.87 22.05 -14.81
CA ASP A 607 6.15 22.37 -13.41
C ASP A 607 7.65 22.66 -13.20
N GLU A 608 8.01 23.93 -13.32
CA GLU A 608 9.38 24.39 -13.10
C GLU A 608 9.82 24.29 -11.63
N SER A 609 8.88 24.07 -10.70
CA SER A 609 9.13 24.02 -9.26
C SER A 609 9.44 22.63 -8.72
N LYS A 610 9.22 21.56 -9.50
CA LYS A 610 9.48 20.19 -9.04
C LYS A 610 10.91 19.75 -9.37
N PRO A 611 11.59 19.17 -8.38
CA PRO A 611 12.92 18.62 -8.60
C PRO A 611 12.86 17.39 -9.52
N LEU A 612 14.01 17.09 -10.14
CA LEU A 612 14.20 15.83 -10.87
C LEU A 612 13.76 14.65 -9.99
N PRO A 613 12.79 13.84 -10.43
CA PRO A 613 12.37 12.68 -9.66
C PRO A 613 13.51 11.67 -9.67
N VAL A 614 14.10 11.46 -8.51
CA VAL A 614 14.98 10.31 -8.30
C VAL A 614 14.09 9.09 -8.17
N THR A 615 13.79 8.45 -9.28
CA THR A 615 12.97 7.23 -9.32
C THR A 615 13.88 6.01 -9.21
N GLY A 616 14.45 5.78 -8.05
CA GLY A 616 15.08 4.52 -7.70
C GLY A 616 14.29 3.82 -6.60
N LYS A 617 14.30 2.50 -6.55
CA LYS A 617 14.12 1.74 -5.32
C LYS A 617 15.39 1.92 -4.47
N GLY A 618 15.79 3.14 -4.22
CA GLY A 618 16.78 3.41 -3.22
C GLY A 618 16.16 2.99 -1.88
N LEU A 619 16.73 2.03 -1.23
CA LEU A 619 16.62 1.90 0.20
C LEU A 619 16.94 3.28 0.74
N ALA A 620 16.06 3.87 1.54
CA ALA A 620 16.30 5.20 2.09
C ALA A 620 17.61 5.18 2.87
N GLN A 621 18.66 5.64 2.24
CA GLN A 621 19.95 5.74 2.91
C GLN A 621 19.88 6.89 3.89
N VAL A 622 20.29 6.63 5.13
CA VAL A 622 20.39 7.65 6.15
C VAL A 622 21.77 8.29 6.08
N CYS A 623 21.82 9.55 5.74
CA CYS A 623 23.03 10.35 5.78
C CYS A 623 22.95 11.42 6.89
N THR A 624 24.08 12.00 7.24
CA THR A 624 24.11 13.16 8.13
C THR A 624 24.00 14.45 7.36
N ALA A 625 23.19 15.38 7.84
CA ALA A 625 22.97 16.69 7.23
C ALA A 625 22.92 17.80 8.27
N PHE A 626 23.22 19.03 7.86
CA PHE A 626 22.98 20.20 8.69
C PHE A 626 21.54 20.70 8.49
N THR A 627 20.86 20.99 9.58
CA THR A 627 19.51 21.58 9.59
C THR A 627 19.52 22.86 10.40
N SER A 628 18.60 23.77 10.12
CA SER A 628 18.52 25.05 10.84
C SER A 628 18.02 24.89 12.27
N CYS A 629 18.57 25.69 13.16
CA CYS A 629 18.15 25.84 14.53
C CYS A 629 18.26 27.31 14.90
N THR A 630 17.13 27.99 15.08
CA THR A 630 17.10 29.43 15.44
C THR A 630 16.76 29.60 16.91
N ASP A 631 17.28 30.67 17.55
CA ASP A 631 17.18 30.90 18.99
C ASP A 631 15.74 31.08 19.50
N ASN A 632 14.80 31.50 18.67
CA ASN A 632 13.41 31.78 19.05
C ASN A 632 12.34 31.11 18.20
N GLN A 633 12.73 30.54 17.07
CA GLN A 633 11.87 29.73 16.22
C GLN A 633 12.73 28.69 15.54
N ILE A 634 12.50 27.44 15.89
CA ILE A 634 12.94 26.37 15.03
C ILE A 634 12.01 26.50 13.81
N ASP A 635 12.56 27.11 12.76
CA ASP A 635 11.80 27.32 11.53
C ASP A 635 11.64 26.00 10.81
N TRP A 636 10.59 25.29 11.21
CA TRP A 636 10.20 24.01 10.72
C TRP A 636 9.18 24.14 9.58
N GLU A 637 9.25 25.22 8.80
CA GLU A 637 8.32 25.36 7.68
C GLU A 637 8.19 24.05 6.92
N PRO A 638 6.96 23.57 6.71
CA PRO A 638 6.71 22.32 6.00
C PRO A 638 7.10 22.49 4.53
N LEU A 639 8.38 22.31 4.26
CA LEU A 639 8.83 22.15 2.89
C LEU A 639 8.51 20.77 2.44
N ASN A 640 7.97 20.67 1.25
CA ASN A 640 7.69 19.43 0.56
C ASN A 640 8.87 18.45 0.72
N ILE A 641 8.69 17.41 1.52
CA ILE A 641 9.75 16.51 2.04
C ILE A 641 10.63 15.97 0.90
N GLY A 642 9.99 15.60 -0.21
CA GLY A 642 10.70 15.12 -1.39
C GLY A 642 11.64 16.16 -1.97
N PHE A 643 11.28 17.43 -1.91
CA PHE A 643 12.04 18.53 -2.50
C PHE A 643 13.29 18.88 -1.69
N LYS A 644 13.18 18.99 -0.35
CA LYS A 644 14.34 19.32 0.50
C LYS A 644 15.37 18.21 0.58
N SER A 645 14.95 16.95 0.65
CA SER A 645 15.91 15.83 0.67
C SER A 645 16.67 15.72 -0.66
N ILE A 646 15.99 15.87 -1.79
CA ILE A 646 16.62 15.80 -3.11
C ILE A 646 17.55 16.98 -3.36
N ILE A 647 17.12 18.20 -3.06
CA ILE A 647 17.96 19.39 -3.20
C ILE A 647 19.17 19.32 -2.29
N PHE A 648 18.97 18.95 -1.05
CA PHE A 648 20.04 18.87 -0.07
C PHE A 648 21.08 17.81 -0.46
N ASP A 649 20.64 16.65 -0.94
CA ASP A 649 21.51 15.57 -1.38
C ASP A 649 22.21 15.91 -2.70
N TYR A 650 21.52 16.56 -3.64
CA TYR A 650 22.11 17.04 -4.88
C TYR A 650 23.23 18.06 -4.60
N GLN A 651 22.99 19.02 -3.71
CA GLN A 651 24.00 19.99 -3.33
C GLN A 651 25.15 19.36 -2.55
N LYS A 652 24.88 18.38 -1.65
CA LYS A 652 25.92 17.57 -0.99
C LYS A 652 26.73 16.73 -1.97
N PHE A 653 26.08 16.17 -2.95
CA PHE A 653 26.76 15.39 -3.98
C PHE A 653 27.80 16.24 -4.71
N TRP A 654 27.49 17.52 -4.97
CA TRP A 654 28.38 18.45 -5.65
C TRP A 654 29.39 19.14 -4.72
N ASP A 655 29.04 19.44 -3.51
CA ASP A 655 29.85 20.23 -2.55
C ASP A 655 30.73 19.35 -1.63
N ARG A 656 30.59 18.02 -1.66
CA ARG A 656 31.42 17.13 -0.84
C ARG A 656 32.89 17.13 -1.32
N PRO A 657 33.85 17.56 -0.48
CA PRO A 657 35.27 17.42 -0.80
C PRO A 657 35.74 15.96 -0.85
N ARG A 658 34.91 14.99 -0.44
CA ARG A 658 35.18 13.55 -0.41
C ARG A 658 34.41 12.73 -1.45
N VAL A 659 33.72 13.36 -2.39
CA VAL A 659 33.19 12.63 -3.54
C VAL A 659 34.40 12.08 -4.28
N ARG A 660 34.52 10.76 -4.33
CA ARG A 660 35.65 10.06 -4.94
C ARG A 660 35.97 10.67 -6.31
N ARG A 661 37.26 10.76 -6.67
CA ARG A 661 37.74 11.33 -7.95
C ARG A 661 36.92 10.91 -9.19
N GLY A 662 36.25 9.77 -9.14
CA GLY A 662 35.33 9.27 -10.16
C GLY A 662 34.12 10.14 -10.46
N SER A 663 33.54 10.84 -9.47
CA SER A 663 32.30 11.62 -9.67
C SER A 663 32.55 12.96 -10.38
N LYS A 664 33.71 13.63 -10.16
CA LYS A 664 34.10 14.81 -10.96
C LYS A 664 34.41 14.44 -12.42
N ILE A 665 34.88 13.22 -12.65
CA ILE A 665 35.08 12.66 -13.99
C ILE A 665 33.74 12.35 -14.65
N ALA A 666 32.79 11.84 -13.90
CA ALA A 666 31.41 11.59 -14.37
C ALA A 666 30.70 12.89 -14.73
N GLU A 667 30.80 13.95 -13.90
CA GLU A 667 30.26 15.28 -14.22
C GLU A 667 30.84 15.86 -15.50
N LYS A 668 32.18 15.87 -15.61
CA LYS A 668 32.86 16.33 -16.83
C LYS A 668 32.45 15.52 -18.07
N ARG A 669 32.34 14.22 -17.94
CA ARG A 669 31.84 13.33 -19.00
C ARG A 669 30.40 13.62 -19.35
N TYR A 670 29.56 13.80 -18.37
CA TYR A 670 28.16 14.17 -18.51
C TYR A 670 27.99 15.47 -19.28
N LEU A 671 28.62 16.54 -18.82
CA LEU A 671 28.59 17.84 -19.49
C LEU A 671 29.18 17.79 -20.90
N SER A 672 30.14 16.89 -21.17
CA SER A 672 30.72 16.71 -22.50
C SER A 672 29.80 15.97 -23.48
N LEU A 673 28.90 15.15 -23.00
CA LEU A 673 27.93 14.38 -23.81
C LEU A 673 26.67 15.20 -24.15
N LEU A 674 26.41 16.29 -23.44
CA LEU A 674 25.23 17.12 -23.70
C LEU A 674 25.43 17.97 -24.98
N PRO A 675 24.39 18.14 -25.82
CA PRO A 675 24.38 19.11 -26.89
C PRO A 675 24.74 20.51 -26.38
N ARG A 676 25.43 21.32 -27.18
CA ARG A 676 25.87 22.66 -26.79
C ARG A 676 24.72 23.54 -26.27
N SER A 677 23.52 23.39 -26.82
CA SER A 677 22.30 24.10 -26.37
C SER A 677 21.87 23.68 -24.95
N ALA A 678 21.86 22.39 -24.65
CA ALA A 678 21.51 21.87 -23.34
C ALA A 678 22.58 22.19 -22.28
N ARG A 679 23.86 22.15 -22.67
CA ARG A 679 24.99 22.57 -21.82
C ARG A 679 24.86 24.05 -21.43
N ARG A 680 24.60 24.95 -22.40
CA ARG A 680 24.37 26.37 -22.13
C ARG A 680 23.12 26.64 -21.28
N ALA A 681 22.05 25.85 -21.45
CA ALA A 681 20.86 25.97 -20.63
C ALA A 681 21.14 25.55 -19.18
N LEU A 682 21.90 24.47 -18.96
CA LEU A 682 22.35 24.03 -17.65
C LEU A 682 23.33 25.00 -16.97
N GLU A 683 24.24 25.57 -17.73
CA GLU A 683 25.17 26.58 -17.25
C GLU A 683 24.44 27.88 -16.86
N ARG A 684 23.48 28.35 -17.67
CA ARG A 684 22.64 29.51 -17.34
C ARG A 684 21.73 29.22 -16.13
N ARG A 685 21.31 27.97 -15.94
CA ARG A 685 20.54 27.54 -14.78
C ARG A 685 21.43 27.48 -13.53
N LYS A 686 22.68 27.01 -13.64
CA LYS A 686 23.67 27.10 -12.57
C LYS A 686 23.91 28.55 -12.11
N GLU A 687 23.96 29.52 -13.04
CA GLU A 687 24.13 30.94 -12.71
C GLU A 687 22.87 31.57 -12.05
N ARG A 688 21.65 31.08 -12.34
CA ARG A 688 20.39 31.55 -11.73
C ARG A 688 20.00 30.83 -10.45
N VAL A 689 20.44 29.60 -10.28
CA VAL A 689 20.13 28.72 -9.14
C VAL A 689 20.69 29.24 -7.82
N PRO A 690 21.84 29.91 -7.68
CA PRO A 690 22.31 30.37 -6.38
C PRO A 690 21.30 31.19 -5.59
N LEU A 691 20.55 32.08 -6.26
CA LEU A 691 19.56 32.95 -5.59
C LEU A 691 18.27 32.21 -5.21
N SER A 692 17.75 31.33 -6.08
CA SER A 692 16.56 30.53 -5.79
C SER A 692 16.83 29.39 -4.78
N TRP A 693 18.05 28.86 -4.78
CA TRP A 693 18.46 27.83 -3.83
C TRP A 693 18.67 28.38 -2.42
N GLN A 694 19.15 29.60 -2.29
CA GLN A 694 19.27 30.29 -1.02
C GLN A 694 17.90 30.55 -0.38
N THR A 695 16.88 30.83 -1.17
CA THR A 695 15.48 31.01 -0.70
C THR A 695 14.79 29.67 -0.38
N LEU A 696 15.17 28.56 -1.00
CA LEU A 696 14.58 27.24 -0.77
C LEU A 696 15.21 26.50 0.43
N THR A 697 16.42 26.88 0.84
CA THR A 697 17.09 26.36 2.04
C THR A 697 16.99 27.30 3.23
N GLY A 698 16.38 28.48 3.03
CA GLY A 698 16.09 29.49 4.06
C GLY A 698 14.88 29.15 4.92
#